data_a44bf3c015f8191a56a4a878615b0740
#
_entry.id   a44bf3c015f8191a56a4a878615b0740
#
_cell.length_a   1.000
_cell.length_b   1.000
_cell.length_c   1.000
_cell.angle_alpha   90.00
_cell.angle_beta   90.00
_cell.angle_gamma   90.00
#
_symmetry.space_group_name_H-M   'P 1'
#
loop_
_entity.id
_entity.type
_entity.pdbx_description
1 polymer ?
#
loop_
_entity_poly.entity_id
_entity_poly.type
_entity_poly.pdbx_seq_one_letter_code
_entity_poly.pdbx_strand_id
1 'polypeptide(L)'
;MKLPLKWLKEYVDFNVTPEKFVELMMWRGFEVADIEDEMPGITNVVVGRIEALSKHPNADKLQICSINVGREENICIVTGATNVYEGALVPVALDGAHLAGDIVIHPTNMRGVESLGMLCSGKELGLTEADYPGAEVYGIMLLQGEHPLGQSIQEAVGLDDLVFDIELTPNRADCQSIIGICREAAAALGQKFREPEIKEIKGAGNSADYASVEVLDTDLCPRYIARAVTDINIAPSPVWLQKRLRSVGLRPINNIVDITNYVMVEYGHPMHAFDLSCITDGHIIVRRGKEGEKVVTLDGKEREVSPDVLLIADPIKGVGIAGVMGGENSEITENTKTVLFEAAAFKGSNIRHTTRELHHVTDAAARFIKGVEPVNAMDAINRAIELVDELGAGKVIGESIDVCAVDTNERVINVDWKHVNAILNTAIAPEEMVKMLDTINIPAKVSGEKLVVTVPHYRVDIESSIESDWDIAEEIGRIYGYYNIEPTLMKGDTFRGRLSPETAFEDEVKDMCVTMGCYEMYNYNFTGPAVLNALRIPEGDEKRLAVKLLNPFGEDQSLMRTTLMAGMLDTLARNCNRKTGCGRFFEVGNVHFDNNADLPEERKMLGIIVSGGDESFFTLKGCVEFILRRLGIEDRAEFVTGGGEYFQPGQKATVLVNGEVMGELGTIHPDTRKAFSVPQAAYAAELNMKKLFDRRVENKTYKALPKYPLVPRDIAVVVDENVTSAEVVKVIQQSPVKVILENVELFDVYRGPGIPEGKKSMAYSYTVRAEDRTLTDEDISGAMNAIVRSLKARLNADLRA
;
A
#
# COMPACT_ATOMS: atom_id res chain seq x y z
N MET A 1 10.37 -14.06 -3.34
CA MET A 1 11.60 -14.72 -3.85
C MET A 1 11.23 -16.08 -4.40
N LYS A 2 11.49 -16.28 -5.70
CA LYS A 2 11.17 -17.55 -6.35
C LYS A 2 12.22 -18.62 -6.07
N LEU A 3 11.80 -19.77 -5.57
CA LEU A 3 12.65 -20.93 -5.25
C LEU A 3 12.21 -22.14 -6.07
N PRO A 4 12.91 -22.48 -7.17
CA PRO A 4 12.63 -23.70 -7.93
C PRO A 4 13.01 -24.96 -7.14
N LEU A 5 12.12 -25.95 -7.10
CA LEU A 5 12.33 -27.17 -6.33
C LEU A 5 13.56 -27.97 -6.80
N LYS A 6 13.82 -27.99 -8.11
CA LYS A 6 15.00 -28.66 -8.64
C LYS A 6 16.30 -28.00 -8.19
N TRP A 7 16.30 -26.68 -8.11
CA TRP A 7 17.46 -25.93 -7.61
C TRP A 7 17.65 -26.12 -6.10
N LEU A 8 16.55 -26.11 -5.32
CA LEU A 8 16.59 -26.43 -3.89
C LEU A 8 17.23 -27.82 -3.64
N LYS A 9 16.86 -28.83 -4.44
CA LYS A 9 17.37 -30.21 -4.29
C LYS A 9 18.89 -30.35 -4.49
N GLU A 10 19.54 -29.41 -5.11
CA GLU A 10 21.02 -29.42 -5.22
C GLU A 10 21.69 -29.12 -3.88
N TYR A 11 21.03 -28.34 -3.02
CA TYR A 11 21.57 -27.91 -1.73
C TYR A 11 20.98 -28.65 -0.53
N VAL A 12 19.79 -29.23 -0.67
CA VAL A 12 19.04 -29.84 0.43
C VAL A 12 18.34 -31.12 -0.03
N ASP A 13 18.31 -32.15 0.82
CA ASP A 13 17.53 -33.34 0.57
C ASP A 13 16.04 -33.05 0.82
N PHE A 14 15.25 -33.09 -0.25
CA PHE A 14 13.82 -32.81 -0.21
C PHE A 14 13.02 -34.14 -0.21
N ASN A 15 12.44 -34.48 0.95
CA ASN A 15 11.77 -35.76 1.19
C ASN A 15 10.33 -35.63 1.72
N VAL A 16 9.72 -34.47 1.51
CA VAL A 16 8.35 -34.15 1.92
C VAL A 16 7.51 -33.75 0.71
N THR A 17 6.18 -33.64 0.87
CA THR A 17 5.33 -33.08 -0.17
C THR A 17 5.50 -31.53 -0.23
N PRO A 18 5.19 -30.90 -1.37
CA PRO A 18 5.24 -29.45 -1.50
C PRO A 18 4.41 -28.73 -0.43
N GLU A 19 3.20 -29.23 -0.13
CA GLU A 19 2.31 -28.63 0.87
C GLU A 19 2.93 -28.73 2.29
N LYS A 20 3.58 -29.85 2.60
CA LYS A 20 4.27 -30.01 3.89
C LYS A 20 5.48 -29.10 4.00
N PHE A 21 6.18 -28.86 2.90
CA PHE A 21 7.28 -27.90 2.86
C PHE A 21 6.78 -26.48 3.15
N VAL A 22 5.67 -26.05 2.54
CA VAL A 22 5.03 -24.76 2.82
C VAL A 22 4.72 -24.62 4.31
N GLU A 23 4.08 -25.62 4.91
CA GLU A 23 3.78 -25.62 6.35
C GLU A 23 5.06 -25.45 7.20
N LEU A 24 6.12 -26.18 6.87
CA LEU A 24 7.39 -26.15 7.61
C LEU A 24 8.09 -24.80 7.48
N MET A 25 8.09 -24.17 6.29
CA MET A 25 8.65 -22.85 6.06
C MET A 25 7.88 -21.75 6.82
N MET A 26 6.54 -21.83 6.82
CA MET A 26 5.70 -20.90 7.59
C MET A 26 6.00 -20.96 9.09
N TRP A 27 6.21 -22.16 9.65
CA TRP A 27 6.61 -22.31 11.06
C TRP A 27 7.99 -21.72 11.37
N ARG A 28 8.83 -21.49 10.37
CA ARG A 28 10.14 -20.84 10.49
C ARG A 28 10.12 -19.35 10.21
N GLY A 29 8.93 -18.79 9.95
CA GLY A 29 8.74 -17.36 9.69
C GLY A 29 8.86 -16.97 8.21
N PHE A 30 8.77 -17.93 7.28
CA PHE A 30 8.78 -17.68 5.83
C PHE A 30 7.42 -18.01 5.23
N GLU A 31 6.70 -16.99 4.80
CA GLU A 31 5.44 -17.15 4.11
C GLU A 31 5.68 -17.61 2.66
N VAL A 32 5.03 -18.67 2.25
CA VAL A 32 5.00 -19.11 0.85
C VAL A 32 3.66 -18.65 0.28
N ALA A 33 3.70 -17.63 -0.57
CA ALA A 33 2.51 -17.01 -1.14
C ALA A 33 1.83 -17.92 -2.18
N ASP A 34 2.63 -18.63 -2.99
CA ASP A 34 2.13 -19.50 -4.05
C ASP A 34 3.10 -20.65 -4.36
N ILE A 35 2.58 -21.70 -5.00
CA ILE A 35 3.35 -22.77 -5.64
C ILE A 35 3.02 -22.75 -7.12
N GLU A 36 3.91 -22.21 -7.92
CA GLU A 36 3.76 -22.15 -9.36
C GLU A 36 4.20 -23.48 -10.00
N ASP A 37 3.31 -24.14 -10.73
CA ASP A 37 3.65 -25.22 -11.66
C ASP A 37 4.01 -24.59 -12.99
N GLU A 38 5.20 -24.87 -13.55
CA GLU A 38 5.66 -24.25 -14.81
C GLU A 38 4.78 -24.65 -16.00
N MET A 39 4.04 -25.77 -15.91
CA MET A 39 3.16 -26.23 -16.99
C MET A 39 1.84 -26.79 -16.40
N PRO A 40 1.01 -25.89 -15.82
CA PRO A 40 -0.15 -26.30 -15.01
C PRO A 40 -1.22 -27.00 -15.85
N GLY A 41 -1.75 -28.09 -15.30
CA GLY A 41 -2.90 -28.77 -15.88
C GLY A 41 -2.60 -29.64 -17.10
N ILE A 42 -1.37 -29.70 -17.59
CA ILE A 42 -0.97 -30.60 -18.71
C ILE A 42 -0.59 -31.96 -18.14
N THR A 43 -1.30 -33.00 -18.55
CA THR A 43 -1.02 -34.35 -18.08
C THR A 43 -1.11 -35.35 -19.22
N ASN A 44 -0.34 -36.44 -19.13
CA ASN A 44 -0.35 -37.58 -20.08
C ASN A 44 -0.06 -37.16 -21.54
N VAL A 45 0.79 -36.13 -21.71
CA VAL A 45 1.36 -35.74 -23.01
C VAL A 45 2.81 -36.19 -23.04
N VAL A 46 3.20 -36.95 -24.08
CA VAL A 46 4.52 -37.54 -24.17
C VAL A 46 5.20 -37.21 -25.52
N VAL A 47 6.52 -37.42 -25.57
CA VAL A 47 7.28 -37.32 -26.79
C VAL A 47 7.00 -38.53 -27.67
N GLY A 48 6.61 -38.32 -28.94
CA GLY A 48 6.46 -39.36 -29.94
C GLY A 48 7.24 -39.03 -31.19
N ARG A 49 7.67 -40.08 -31.91
CA ARG A 49 8.28 -39.98 -33.24
C ARG A 49 7.29 -40.45 -34.30
N ILE A 50 7.15 -39.69 -35.33
CA ILE A 50 6.35 -40.09 -36.50
C ILE A 50 7.19 -41.07 -37.35
N GLU A 51 6.81 -42.36 -37.32
CA GLU A 51 7.51 -43.42 -38.06
C GLU A 51 7.03 -43.54 -39.50
N ALA A 52 5.75 -43.28 -39.77
CA ALA A 52 5.17 -43.28 -41.10
C ALA A 52 4.00 -42.34 -41.27
N LEU A 53 3.85 -41.78 -42.45
CA LEU A 53 2.76 -40.92 -42.87
C LEU A 53 2.01 -41.50 -44.07
N SER A 54 0.66 -41.50 -44.00
CA SER A 54 -0.18 -41.90 -45.11
C SER A 54 -1.38 -40.97 -45.28
N LYS A 55 -1.93 -40.87 -46.49
CA LYS A 55 -3.15 -40.07 -46.73
C LYS A 55 -4.36 -40.77 -46.14
N HIS A 56 -5.28 -39.97 -45.59
CA HIS A 56 -6.54 -40.50 -45.08
C HIS A 56 -7.43 -41.00 -46.23
N PRO A 57 -8.01 -42.24 -46.17
CA PRO A 57 -8.77 -42.81 -47.26
C PRO A 57 -10.06 -42.05 -47.61
N ASN A 58 -10.66 -41.39 -46.64
CA ASN A 58 -11.98 -40.74 -46.73
C ASN A 58 -11.92 -39.21 -46.53
N ALA A 59 -10.70 -38.57 -46.55
CA ALA A 59 -10.58 -37.12 -46.32
C ALA A 59 -9.26 -36.53 -46.91
N ASP A 60 -9.39 -35.67 -47.90
CA ASP A 60 -8.25 -35.09 -48.64
C ASP A 60 -7.30 -34.20 -47.78
N LYS A 61 -7.83 -33.63 -46.67
CA LYS A 61 -7.10 -32.72 -45.79
C LYS A 61 -6.55 -33.39 -44.54
N LEU A 62 -6.76 -34.69 -44.35
CA LEU A 62 -6.30 -35.43 -43.19
C LEU A 62 -5.16 -36.37 -43.56
N GLN A 63 -4.26 -36.59 -42.61
CA GLN A 63 -3.17 -37.52 -42.68
C GLN A 63 -3.26 -38.52 -41.50
N ILE A 64 -2.82 -39.73 -41.71
CA ILE A 64 -2.70 -40.76 -40.70
C ILE A 64 -1.23 -40.91 -40.36
N CYS A 65 -0.90 -40.71 -39.08
CA CYS A 65 0.43 -40.84 -38.52
C CYS A 65 0.53 -42.14 -37.72
N SER A 66 1.55 -42.96 -38.05
CA SER A 66 2.00 -44.05 -37.19
C SER A 66 3.07 -43.52 -36.27
N ILE A 67 2.80 -43.49 -34.93
CA ILE A 67 3.65 -42.79 -33.96
C ILE A 67 4.21 -43.74 -32.93
N ASN A 68 5.49 -43.72 -32.75
CA ASN A 68 6.20 -44.45 -31.73
C ASN A 68 6.31 -43.53 -30.48
N VAL A 69 5.68 -43.96 -29.40
CA VAL A 69 5.70 -43.28 -28.07
C VAL A 69 6.49 -44.08 -27.03
N GLY A 70 7.46 -44.93 -27.48
CA GLY A 70 8.25 -45.77 -26.59
C GLY A 70 7.52 -47.03 -26.10
N ARG A 71 6.40 -47.41 -26.75
CA ARG A 71 5.65 -48.66 -26.48
C ARG A 71 5.99 -49.72 -27.52
N GLU A 72 5.62 -50.99 -27.28
CA GLU A 72 5.84 -52.10 -28.19
C GLU A 72 5.16 -51.89 -29.57
N GLU A 73 3.98 -51.30 -29.59
CA GLU A 73 3.22 -51.00 -30.78
C GLU A 73 3.07 -49.50 -31.01
N ASN A 74 3.20 -49.10 -32.26
CA ASN A 74 2.96 -47.72 -32.67
C ASN A 74 1.47 -47.39 -32.57
N ILE A 75 1.12 -46.17 -32.17
CA ILE A 75 -0.25 -45.69 -32.13
C ILE A 75 -0.63 -44.93 -33.40
N CYS A 76 -1.90 -45.09 -33.78
CA CYS A 76 -2.46 -44.40 -34.94
C CYS A 76 -3.06 -43.05 -34.50
N ILE A 77 -2.62 -41.96 -35.10
CA ILE A 77 -3.21 -40.62 -34.86
C ILE A 77 -3.54 -39.98 -36.22
N VAL A 78 -4.75 -39.41 -36.30
CA VAL A 78 -5.21 -38.66 -37.46
C VAL A 78 -5.01 -37.17 -37.21
N THR A 79 -4.34 -36.47 -38.12
CA THR A 79 -4.09 -35.03 -38.05
C THR A 79 -4.44 -34.28 -39.30
N GLY A 80 -4.85 -33.03 -39.17
CA GLY A 80 -5.02 -32.07 -40.25
C GLY A 80 -3.81 -31.14 -40.45
N ALA A 81 -2.77 -31.29 -39.66
CA ALA A 81 -1.58 -30.45 -39.74
C ALA A 81 -0.75 -30.79 -41.00
N THR A 82 -0.17 -29.79 -41.63
CA THR A 82 0.62 -29.93 -42.87
C THR A 82 2.12 -29.87 -42.66
N ASN A 83 2.54 -29.52 -41.45
CA ASN A 83 3.95 -29.37 -41.06
C ASN A 83 4.58 -30.62 -40.44
N VAL A 84 3.86 -31.73 -40.40
CA VAL A 84 4.39 -33.04 -39.94
C VAL A 84 5.12 -33.81 -41.02
N TYR A 85 6.18 -34.55 -40.67
CA TYR A 85 6.99 -35.37 -41.54
C TYR A 85 7.55 -36.60 -40.82
N GLU A 86 7.92 -37.64 -41.56
CA GLU A 86 8.54 -38.87 -41.04
C GLU A 86 9.87 -38.58 -40.34
N GLY A 87 10.03 -39.08 -39.12
CA GLY A 87 11.19 -38.83 -38.26
C GLY A 87 11.00 -37.63 -37.30
N ALA A 88 9.95 -36.78 -37.45
CA ALA A 88 9.71 -35.67 -36.59
C ALA A 88 9.38 -36.12 -35.17
N LEU A 89 9.94 -35.44 -34.15
CA LEU A 89 9.57 -35.57 -32.75
C LEU A 89 8.46 -34.57 -32.46
N VAL A 90 7.39 -35.04 -31.86
CA VAL A 90 6.16 -34.26 -31.63
C VAL A 90 5.56 -34.55 -30.26
N PRO A 91 4.85 -33.58 -29.64
CA PRO A 91 4.06 -33.83 -28.46
C PRO A 91 2.80 -34.65 -28.79
N VAL A 92 2.58 -35.72 -28.07
CA VAL A 92 1.48 -36.68 -28.27
C VAL A 92 0.63 -36.75 -27.00
N ALA A 93 -0.58 -36.23 -27.07
CA ALA A 93 -1.59 -36.41 -26.05
C ALA A 93 -2.23 -37.80 -26.16
N LEU A 94 -2.06 -38.62 -25.12
CA LEU A 94 -2.61 -39.95 -25.03
C LEU A 94 -4.04 -39.94 -24.49
N ASP A 95 -4.73 -41.11 -24.45
CA ASP A 95 -6.06 -41.20 -23.86
C ASP A 95 -6.05 -40.74 -22.40
N GLY A 96 -7.01 -39.86 -22.06
CA GLY A 96 -7.08 -39.22 -20.72
C GLY A 96 -6.11 -38.05 -20.53
N ALA A 97 -5.38 -37.61 -21.56
CA ALA A 97 -4.52 -36.42 -21.46
C ALA A 97 -5.34 -35.16 -21.24
N HIS A 98 -4.89 -34.30 -20.33
CA HIS A 98 -5.41 -32.96 -20.14
C HIS A 98 -4.53 -31.93 -20.84
N LEU A 99 -5.16 -30.98 -21.52
CA LEU A 99 -4.52 -29.89 -22.27
C LEU A 99 -5.02 -28.53 -21.79
N ALA A 100 -4.37 -27.47 -22.21
CA ALA A 100 -4.77 -26.11 -21.90
C ALA A 100 -6.23 -25.83 -22.31
N GLY A 101 -6.99 -25.11 -21.44
CA GLY A 101 -8.40 -24.82 -21.67
C GLY A 101 -9.35 -25.98 -21.34
N ASP A 102 -8.97 -26.82 -20.38
CA ASP A 102 -9.78 -27.94 -19.84
C ASP A 102 -10.16 -29.01 -20.91
N ILE A 103 -9.33 -29.15 -21.94
CA ILE A 103 -9.54 -30.14 -23.01
C ILE A 103 -9.03 -31.51 -22.53
N VAL A 104 -9.89 -32.52 -22.59
CA VAL A 104 -9.51 -33.92 -22.30
C VAL A 104 -9.54 -34.70 -23.59
N ILE A 105 -8.45 -35.49 -23.85
CA ILE A 105 -8.31 -36.26 -25.05
C ILE A 105 -8.79 -37.70 -24.85
N HIS A 106 -9.61 -38.17 -25.78
CA HIS A 106 -10.08 -39.54 -25.85
C HIS A 106 -9.96 -40.09 -27.26
N PRO A 107 -9.82 -41.43 -27.41
CA PRO A 107 -9.86 -42.08 -28.73
C PRO A 107 -11.13 -41.70 -29.51
N THR A 108 -10.95 -41.30 -30.75
CA THR A 108 -12.05 -40.78 -31.58
C THR A 108 -11.99 -41.36 -32.97
N ASN A 109 -13.13 -41.73 -33.56
CA ASN A 109 -13.23 -42.20 -34.91
C ASN A 109 -13.35 -41.01 -35.86
N MET A 110 -12.29 -40.73 -36.61
CA MET A 110 -12.25 -39.67 -37.62
C MET A 110 -12.50 -40.23 -39.00
N ARG A 111 -13.74 -40.12 -39.51
CA ARG A 111 -14.20 -40.55 -40.85
C ARG A 111 -13.86 -42.02 -41.19
N GLY A 112 -13.93 -42.89 -40.20
CA GLY A 112 -13.71 -44.33 -40.37
C GLY A 112 -12.31 -44.82 -39.98
N VAL A 113 -11.41 -43.94 -39.52
CA VAL A 113 -10.13 -44.29 -38.91
C VAL A 113 -10.12 -43.91 -37.46
N GLU A 114 -9.72 -44.81 -36.57
CA GLU A 114 -9.60 -44.59 -35.14
C GLU A 114 -8.28 -43.88 -34.85
N SER A 115 -8.39 -42.69 -34.21
CA SER A 115 -7.28 -41.90 -33.67
C SER A 115 -7.17 -42.15 -32.17
N LEU A 116 -6.05 -42.73 -31.72
CA LEU A 116 -5.82 -43.17 -30.34
C LEU A 116 -5.26 -42.01 -29.45
N GLY A 117 -5.20 -40.79 -29.98
CA GLY A 117 -4.69 -39.61 -29.28
C GLY A 117 -4.70 -38.41 -30.20
N MET A 118 -3.96 -37.36 -29.81
CA MET A 118 -3.83 -36.12 -30.57
C MET A 118 -2.40 -35.62 -30.58
N LEU A 119 -1.94 -35.10 -31.75
CA LEU A 119 -0.73 -34.31 -31.82
C LEU A 119 -1.00 -32.88 -31.38
N CYS A 120 -0.13 -32.30 -30.53
CA CYS A 120 -0.39 -31.01 -29.93
C CYS A 120 0.45 -29.89 -30.62
N SER A 121 -0.18 -28.76 -30.78
CA SER A 121 0.46 -27.47 -31.00
C SER A 121 0.93 -26.86 -29.67
N GLY A 122 1.84 -25.86 -29.73
CA GLY A 122 2.23 -25.13 -28.51
C GLY A 122 1.05 -24.46 -27.82
N LYS A 123 0.07 -23.96 -28.57
CA LYS A 123 -1.15 -23.36 -28.02
C LYS A 123 -1.97 -24.34 -27.17
N GLU A 124 -2.09 -25.59 -27.60
CA GLU A 124 -2.80 -26.64 -26.85
C GLU A 124 -2.06 -27.07 -25.60
N LEU A 125 -0.75 -26.82 -25.56
CA LEU A 125 0.10 -27.01 -24.39
C LEU A 125 0.20 -25.75 -23.50
N GLY A 126 -0.40 -24.62 -23.90
CA GLY A 126 -0.31 -23.36 -23.20
C GLY A 126 1.04 -22.65 -23.32
N LEU A 127 1.86 -23.05 -24.30
CA LEU A 127 3.23 -22.56 -24.51
C LEU A 127 3.27 -21.38 -25.49
N THR A 128 4.17 -20.44 -25.20
CA THR A 128 4.55 -19.31 -26.08
C THR A 128 5.92 -19.53 -26.70
N GLU A 129 6.30 -18.68 -27.68
CA GLU A 129 7.63 -18.71 -28.27
C GLU A 129 8.75 -18.44 -27.26
N ALA A 130 8.43 -17.73 -26.16
CA ALA A 130 9.35 -17.48 -25.06
C ALA A 130 9.62 -18.74 -24.22
N ASP A 131 8.62 -19.63 -24.11
CA ASP A 131 8.73 -20.87 -23.34
C ASP A 131 9.49 -21.93 -24.11
N TYR A 132 9.17 -22.09 -25.38
CA TYR A 132 9.84 -23.06 -26.25
C TYR A 132 9.90 -22.57 -27.71
N PRO A 133 11.10 -22.56 -28.38
CA PRO A 133 11.21 -22.11 -29.76
C PRO A 133 10.37 -22.98 -30.72
N GLY A 134 9.48 -22.32 -31.45
CA GLY A 134 8.54 -22.98 -32.37
C GLY A 134 7.19 -23.34 -31.74
N ALA A 135 6.90 -22.89 -30.50
CA ALA A 135 5.60 -23.13 -29.88
C ALA A 135 4.45 -22.36 -30.56
N GLU A 136 4.71 -21.18 -31.12
CA GLU A 136 3.70 -20.36 -31.82
C GLU A 136 3.58 -20.67 -33.33
N VAL A 137 4.26 -21.69 -33.83
CA VAL A 137 4.14 -22.09 -35.23
C VAL A 137 2.72 -22.58 -35.52
N TYR A 138 2.17 -22.18 -36.67
CA TYR A 138 0.89 -22.71 -37.12
C TYR A 138 1.00 -24.18 -37.49
N GLY A 139 0.41 -25.07 -36.68
CA GLY A 139 0.44 -26.52 -36.83
C GLY A 139 0.89 -27.23 -35.57
N ILE A 140 1.48 -28.42 -35.74
CA ILE A 140 2.01 -29.21 -34.61
C ILE A 140 3.35 -28.63 -34.18
N MET A 141 3.58 -28.56 -32.87
CA MET A 141 4.88 -28.20 -32.32
C MET A 141 5.90 -29.30 -32.62
N LEU A 142 7.03 -28.93 -33.22
CA LEU A 142 8.11 -29.84 -33.49
C LEU A 142 9.19 -29.69 -32.42
N LEU A 143 9.53 -30.81 -31.75
CA LEU A 143 10.56 -30.79 -30.74
C LEU A 143 11.95 -30.78 -31.38
N GLN A 144 12.84 -29.95 -30.84
CA GLN A 144 14.22 -29.79 -31.30
C GLN A 144 15.15 -30.66 -30.45
N GLY A 145 16.17 -31.24 -31.12
CA GLY A 145 17.13 -32.11 -30.43
C GLY A 145 16.69 -33.58 -30.34
N GLU A 146 17.38 -34.34 -29.50
CA GLU A 146 17.05 -35.75 -29.22
C GLU A 146 16.34 -35.88 -27.90
N HIS A 147 15.21 -36.57 -27.87
CA HIS A 147 14.42 -36.85 -26.68
C HIS A 147 14.08 -38.33 -26.61
N PRO A 148 14.10 -38.95 -25.43
CA PRO A 148 13.61 -40.30 -25.22
C PRO A 148 12.12 -40.40 -25.60
N LEU A 149 11.75 -41.43 -26.37
CA LEU A 149 10.36 -41.66 -26.72
C LEU A 149 9.54 -42.05 -25.47
N GLY A 150 8.37 -41.47 -25.31
CA GLY A 150 7.53 -41.63 -24.11
C GLY A 150 7.92 -40.77 -22.92
N GLN A 151 8.95 -39.93 -23.03
CA GLN A 151 9.27 -38.91 -22.04
C GLN A 151 8.11 -37.93 -21.90
N SER A 152 7.85 -37.45 -20.66
CA SER A 152 6.86 -36.39 -20.43
C SER A 152 7.21 -35.14 -21.25
N ILE A 153 6.17 -34.47 -21.77
CA ILE A 153 6.38 -33.22 -22.52
C ILE A 153 6.97 -32.13 -21.64
N GLN A 154 6.58 -32.05 -20.37
CA GLN A 154 7.11 -31.09 -19.42
C GLN A 154 8.63 -31.21 -19.30
N GLU A 155 9.12 -32.44 -19.13
CA GLU A 155 10.57 -32.73 -19.11
C GLU A 155 11.26 -32.40 -20.44
N ALA A 156 10.61 -32.74 -21.56
CA ALA A 156 11.18 -32.53 -22.90
C ALA A 156 11.33 -31.03 -23.21
N VAL A 157 10.37 -30.21 -22.87
CA VAL A 157 10.44 -28.74 -23.03
C VAL A 157 11.15 -28.06 -21.86
N GLY A 158 11.34 -28.78 -20.74
CA GLY A 158 12.05 -28.33 -19.55
C GLY A 158 11.25 -27.39 -18.67
N LEU A 159 9.95 -27.56 -18.64
CA LEU A 159 8.98 -26.86 -17.78
C LEU A 159 8.33 -27.89 -16.83
N ASP A 160 9.17 -28.58 -16.07
CA ASP A 160 8.79 -29.68 -15.19
C ASP A 160 9.22 -29.42 -13.73
N ASP A 161 9.25 -28.15 -13.33
CA ASP A 161 9.60 -27.75 -11.98
C ASP A 161 8.39 -27.15 -11.26
N LEU A 162 8.47 -27.15 -9.94
CA LEU A 162 7.60 -26.39 -9.05
C LEU A 162 8.40 -25.23 -8.48
N VAL A 163 7.84 -24.04 -8.52
CA VAL A 163 8.49 -22.84 -8.01
C VAL A 163 7.70 -22.31 -6.81
N PHE A 164 8.34 -22.26 -5.65
CA PHE A 164 7.77 -21.66 -4.44
C PHE A 164 8.02 -20.14 -4.47
N ASP A 165 6.97 -19.34 -4.39
CA ASP A 165 7.10 -17.89 -4.21
C ASP A 165 7.09 -17.56 -2.71
N ILE A 166 8.27 -17.16 -2.20
CA ILE A 166 8.50 -16.94 -0.77
C ILE A 166 8.56 -15.43 -0.50
N GLU A 167 7.71 -14.96 0.39
CA GLU A 167 7.75 -13.59 0.88
C GLU A 167 8.85 -13.42 1.93
N LEU A 168 9.66 -12.37 1.78
CA LEU A 168 10.80 -12.10 2.64
C LEU A 168 10.59 -10.82 3.45
N THR A 169 10.77 -10.92 4.75
CA THR A 169 10.80 -9.76 5.64
C THR A 169 11.99 -8.83 5.33
N PRO A 170 11.90 -7.54 5.65
CA PRO A 170 12.97 -6.58 5.34
C PRO A 170 14.33 -6.90 5.98
N ASN A 171 14.37 -7.57 7.13
CA ASN A 171 15.58 -7.93 7.86
C ASN A 171 16.34 -9.12 7.22
N ARG A 172 15.66 -9.99 6.47
CA ARG A 172 16.25 -11.21 5.90
C ARG A 172 16.82 -10.95 4.50
N ALA A 173 17.85 -10.10 4.42
CA ALA A 173 18.59 -9.81 3.19
C ALA A 173 19.30 -11.04 2.61
N ASP A 174 19.85 -11.91 3.46
CA ASP A 174 20.51 -13.17 3.13
C ASP A 174 19.60 -14.09 2.29
N CYS A 175 18.32 -14.10 2.59
CA CYS A 175 17.32 -14.93 1.90
C CYS A 175 16.89 -14.38 0.53
N GLN A 176 17.43 -13.25 0.06
CA GLN A 176 17.27 -12.81 -1.33
C GLN A 176 18.17 -13.60 -2.32
N SER A 177 18.57 -14.79 -1.94
CA SER A 177 19.39 -15.73 -2.70
C SER A 177 18.87 -17.16 -2.57
N ILE A 178 19.15 -17.99 -3.57
CA ILE A 178 18.85 -19.43 -3.51
C ILE A 178 19.59 -20.07 -2.34
N ILE A 179 20.85 -19.77 -2.18
CA ILE A 179 21.71 -20.30 -1.09
C ILE A 179 21.12 -19.92 0.28
N GLY A 180 20.73 -18.66 0.48
CA GLY A 180 20.17 -18.20 1.73
C GLY A 180 18.84 -18.90 2.10
N ILE A 181 17.92 -19.00 1.13
CA ILE A 181 16.68 -19.74 1.34
C ILE A 181 16.92 -21.24 1.54
N CYS A 182 17.89 -21.83 0.85
CA CYS A 182 18.22 -23.25 1.03
C CYS A 182 18.78 -23.53 2.43
N ARG A 183 19.51 -22.62 3.06
CA ARG A 183 19.92 -22.77 4.47
C ARG A 183 18.72 -22.86 5.40
N GLU A 184 17.74 -21.99 5.21
CA GLU A 184 16.51 -21.98 5.99
C GLU A 184 15.62 -23.21 5.70
N ALA A 185 15.53 -23.59 4.44
CA ALA A 185 14.82 -24.82 4.03
C ALA A 185 15.43 -26.07 4.64
N ALA A 186 16.77 -26.17 4.70
CA ALA A 186 17.47 -27.26 5.36
C ALA A 186 17.10 -27.35 6.85
N ALA A 187 17.13 -26.21 7.56
CA ALA A 187 16.70 -26.15 8.95
C ALA A 187 15.21 -26.52 9.13
N ALA A 188 14.33 -26.06 8.23
CA ALA A 188 12.91 -26.39 8.26
C ALA A 188 12.64 -27.89 8.03
N LEU A 189 13.38 -28.51 7.12
CA LEU A 189 13.29 -29.93 6.80
C LEU A 189 14.05 -30.84 7.79
N GLY A 190 14.82 -30.26 8.73
CA GLY A 190 15.73 -31.03 9.60
C GLY A 190 16.83 -31.75 8.82
N GLN A 191 17.26 -31.19 7.70
CA GLN A 191 18.29 -31.73 6.82
C GLN A 191 19.56 -30.90 6.91
N LYS A 192 20.66 -31.44 6.40
CA LYS A 192 21.91 -30.70 6.31
C LYS A 192 21.94 -29.85 5.04
N PHE A 193 22.28 -28.59 5.17
CA PHE A 193 22.60 -27.72 4.03
C PHE A 193 23.94 -28.16 3.42
N ARG A 194 23.97 -28.32 2.09
CA ARG A 194 25.18 -28.59 1.31
C ARG A 194 25.70 -27.28 0.77
N GLU A 195 26.72 -26.73 1.41
CA GLU A 195 27.35 -25.49 0.95
C GLU A 195 28.04 -25.72 -0.40
N PRO A 196 27.83 -24.87 -1.42
CA PRO A 196 28.51 -25.01 -2.69
C PRO A 196 29.99 -24.74 -2.54
N GLU A 197 30.79 -25.63 -3.10
CA GLU A 197 32.23 -25.43 -3.20
C GLU A 197 32.55 -24.68 -4.50
N ILE A 198 33.10 -23.46 -4.39
CA ILE A 198 33.54 -22.69 -5.55
C ILE A 198 34.93 -23.19 -5.95
N LYS A 199 35.05 -23.65 -7.18
CA LYS A 199 36.33 -24.08 -7.71
C LYS A 199 37.22 -22.87 -8.02
N GLU A 200 38.39 -22.79 -7.39
CA GLU A 200 39.36 -21.72 -7.68
C GLU A 200 39.92 -21.87 -9.10
N ILE A 201 39.58 -20.92 -9.98
CA ILE A 201 40.15 -20.89 -11.33
C ILE A 201 41.40 -20.02 -11.36
N LYS A 202 42.54 -20.67 -11.56
CA LYS A 202 43.89 -20.03 -11.66
C LYS A 202 44.14 -19.56 -13.10
N GLY A 203 43.80 -18.30 -13.38
CA GLY A 203 44.18 -17.63 -14.59
C GLY A 203 45.64 -17.19 -14.60
N ALA A 204 46.11 -16.71 -15.74
CA ALA A 204 47.47 -16.09 -15.86
C ALA A 204 47.37 -14.55 -15.85
N GLY A 205 48.35 -13.87 -15.24
CA GLY A 205 48.40 -12.41 -15.24
C GLY A 205 47.58 -11.78 -14.11
N ASN A 206 47.44 -10.48 -14.19
CA ASN A 206 46.74 -9.64 -13.18
C ASN A 206 45.74 -8.77 -13.86
N SER A 207 44.51 -8.63 -13.34
CA SER A 207 43.50 -7.74 -13.88
C SER A 207 43.95 -6.27 -13.85
N ALA A 208 44.89 -5.91 -12.96
CA ALA A 208 45.47 -4.58 -12.93
C ALA A 208 46.35 -4.25 -14.17
N ASP A 209 46.70 -5.23 -14.98
CA ASP A 209 47.38 -4.99 -16.30
C ASP A 209 46.37 -4.52 -17.35
N TYR A 210 45.06 -4.68 -17.13
CA TYR A 210 43.98 -4.35 -18.07
C TYR A 210 43.11 -3.17 -17.59
N ALA A 211 42.94 -3.02 -16.30
CA ALA A 211 42.07 -1.98 -15.71
C ALA A 211 42.64 -1.46 -14.39
N SER A 212 42.13 -0.31 -13.97
CA SER A 212 42.38 0.25 -12.63
C SER A 212 41.05 0.70 -12.00
N VAL A 213 40.98 0.63 -10.69
CA VAL A 213 39.77 1.00 -9.94
C VAL A 213 40.13 2.00 -8.84
N GLU A 214 39.41 3.11 -8.78
CA GLU A 214 39.48 4.12 -7.73
C GLU A 214 38.12 4.33 -7.10
N VAL A 215 38.00 4.17 -5.77
CA VAL A 215 36.75 4.42 -5.04
C VAL A 215 36.94 5.70 -4.22
N LEU A 216 36.30 6.79 -4.65
CA LEU A 216 36.39 8.09 -4.00
C LEU A 216 35.45 8.19 -2.78
N ASP A 217 34.29 7.56 -2.85
CA ASP A 217 33.25 7.59 -1.82
C ASP A 217 33.12 6.21 -1.12
N THR A 218 34.12 5.86 -0.30
CA THR A 218 34.18 4.57 0.41
C THR A 218 33.09 4.41 1.47
N ASP A 219 32.46 5.49 1.93
CA ASP A 219 31.29 5.49 2.79
C ASP A 219 30.02 4.97 2.09
N LEU A 220 29.95 5.08 0.75
CA LEU A 220 28.84 4.62 -0.08
C LEU A 220 29.16 3.33 -0.84
N CYS A 221 30.45 3.08 -1.13
CA CYS A 221 30.95 1.85 -1.74
C CYS A 221 32.05 1.23 -0.87
N PRO A 222 31.70 0.45 0.16
CA PRO A 222 32.68 -0.11 1.11
C PRO A 222 33.62 -1.16 0.51
N ARG A 223 33.24 -1.82 -0.60
CA ARG A 223 34.09 -2.75 -1.34
C ARG A 223 33.75 -2.76 -2.82
N TYR A 224 34.76 -2.82 -3.65
CA TYR A 224 34.64 -2.96 -5.09
C TYR A 224 35.67 -3.97 -5.61
N ILE A 225 35.21 -5.07 -6.20
CA ILE A 225 36.06 -6.09 -6.81
C ILE A 225 35.84 -6.07 -8.31
N ALA A 226 36.96 -6.05 -9.07
CA ALA A 226 36.91 -6.17 -10.53
C ALA A 226 37.83 -7.29 -11.00
N ARG A 227 37.38 -8.08 -11.98
CA ARG A 227 38.18 -9.14 -12.58
C ARG A 227 38.03 -9.17 -14.09
N ALA A 228 39.16 -9.18 -14.80
CA ALA A 228 39.17 -9.15 -16.25
C ALA A 228 39.08 -10.57 -16.83
N VAL A 229 38.39 -10.69 -17.97
CA VAL A 229 38.32 -11.88 -18.81
C VAL A 229 38.55 -11.44 -20.24
N THR A 230 39.48 -12.10 -20.93
CA THR A 230 39.85 -11.80 -22.31
C THR A 230 39.36 -12.89 -23.26
N ASP A 231 39.54 -12.68 -24.57
CA ASP A 231 39.14 -13.62 -25.59
C ASP A 231 37.69 -14.08 -25.46
N ILE A 232 36.83 -13.16 -25.15
CA ILE A 232 35.40 -13.41 -24.93
C ILE A 232 34.73 -13.97 -26.16
N ASN A 233 33.95 -15.03 -25.98
CA ASN A 233 33.08 -15.66 -26.96
C ASN A 233 31.61 -15.48 -26.53
N ILE A 234 30.94 -14.47 -27.08
CA ILE A 234 29.51 -14.23 -26.81
C ILE A 234 28.68 -15.28 -27.54
N ALA A 235 27.86 -16.00 -26.80
CA ALA A 235 26.98 -17.05 -27.31
C ALA A 235 25.69 -17.12 -26.45
N PRO A 236 24.61 -17.76 -26.94
CA PRO A 236 23.48 -18.12 -26.08
C PRO A 236 23.95 -18.99 -24.92
N SER A 237 23.39 -18.75 -23.74
CA SER A 237 23.66 -19.59 -22.58
C SER A 237 23.20 -21.05 -22.79
N PRO A 238 23.82 -22.04 -22.13
CA PRO A 238 23.33 -23.40 -22.17
C PRO A 238 21.92 -23.55 -21.61
N VAL A 239 21.19 -24.53 -22.06
CA VAL A 239 19.75 -24.72 -21.72
C VAL A 239 19.49 -24.76 -20.21
N TRP A 240 20.38 -25.42 -19.45
CA TRP A 240 20.21 -25.49 -17.98
C TRP A 240 20.24 -24.11 -17.31
N LEU A 241 21.13 -23.21 -17.74
CA LEU A 241 21.26 -21.85 -17.21
C LEU A 241 20.05 -20.99 -17.59
N GLN A 242 19.63 -21.10 -18.87
CA GLN A 242 18.42 -20.39 -19.32
C GLN A 242 17.16 -20.81 -18.53
N LYS A 243 17.01 -22.13 -18.29
CA LYS A 243 15.88 -22.67 -17.50
C LYS A 243 15.85 -22.09 -16.08
N ARG A 244 16.98 -22.10 -15.39
CA ARG A 244 17.08 -21.54 -14.03
C ARG A 244 16.76 -20.06 -13.95
N LEU A 245 17.22 -19.29 -14.93
CA LEU A 245 16.88 -17.87 -14.99
C LEU A 245 15.38 -17.64 -15.24
N ARG A 246 14.78 -18.41 -16.17
CA ARG A 246 13.34 -18.31 -16.45
C ARG A 246 12.50 -18.69 -15.25
N SER A 247 12.83 -19.77 -14.54
CA SER A 247 12.05 -20.21 -13.37
C SER A 247 12.04 -19.19 -12.22
N VAL A 248 13.02 -18.28 -12.17
CA VAL A 248 13.03 -17.16 -11.22
C VAL A 248 12.52 -15.84 -11.83
N GLY A 249 12.00 -15.87 -13.06
CA GLY A 249 11.41 -14.72 -13.75
C GLY A 249 12.40 -13.83 -14.52
N LEU A 250 13.65 -14.26 -14.71
CA LEU A 250 14.67 -13.52 -15.47
C LEU A 250 14.74 -13.99 -16.92
N ARG A 251 14.82 -13.04 -17.85
CA ARG A 251 14.98 -13.34 -19.27
C ARG A 251 16.44 -13.59 -19.61
N PRO A 252 16.81 -14.75 -20.19
CA PRO A 252 18.14 -15.01 -20.71
C PRO A 252 18.50 -14.05 -21.86
N ILE A 253 19.75 -13.58 -21.90
CA ILE A 253 20.26 -12.63 -22.90
C ILE A 253 21.43 -13.26 -23.66
N ASN A 254 22.57 -13.43 -23.00
CA ASN A 254 23.77 -14.10 -23.52
C ASN A 254 24.57 -14.68 -22.35
N ASN A 255 25.54 -15.53 -22.65
CA ASN A 255 26.31 -16.26 -21.63
C ASN A 255 26.97 -15.34 -20.57
N ILE A 256 27.45 -14.14 -20.91
CA ILE A 256 28.13 -13.23 -19.99
C ILE A 256 27.12 -12.55 -19.06
N VAL A 257 26.06 -11.97 -19.62
CA VAL A 257 25.01 -11.30 -18.83
C VAL A 257 24.24 -12.31 -17.97
N ASP A 258 23.99 -13.51 -18.50
CA ASP A 258 23.28 -14.56 -17.79
C ASP A 258 24.11 -15.12 -16.61
N ILE A 259 25.44 -15.16 -16.72
CA ILE A 259 26.33 -15.47 -15.59
C ILE A 259 26.15 -14.45 -14.45
N THR A 260 26.13 -13.15 -14.76
CA THR A 260 25.94 -12.11 -13.70
C THR A 260 24.57 -12.23 -13.03
N ASN A 261 23.52 -12.46 -13.82
CA ASN A 261 22.17 -12.67 -13.31
C ASN A 261 22.05 -13.97 -12.48
N TYR A 262 22.66 -15.04 -12.94
CA TYR A 262 22.68 -16.31 -12.22
C TYR A 262 23.33 -16.18 -10.83
N VAL A 263 24.53 -15.57 -10.77
CA VAL A 263 25.24 -15.35 -9.51
C VAL A 263 24.45 -14.42 -8.58
N MET A 264 23.82 -13.38 -9.13
CA MET A 264 22.93 -12.51 -8.33
C MET A 264 21.81 -13.31 -7.68
N VAL A 265 21.20 -14.26 -8.37
CA VAL A 265 20.12 -15.09 -7.82
C VAL A 265 20.65 -16.15 -6.88
N GLU A 266 21.76 -16.83 -7.25
CA GLU A 266 22.34 -17.92 -6.46
C GLU A 266 22.93 -17.42 -5.13
N TYR A 267 23.75 -16.36 -5.16
CA TYR A 267 24.49 -15.81 -3.99
C TYR A 267 23.84 -14.57 -3.38
N GLY A 268 22.84 -13.97 -4.04
CA GLY A 268 22.23 -12.72 -3.57
C GLY A 268 23.10 -11.48 -3.77
N HIS A 269 24.19 -11.59 -4.54
CA HIS A 269 25.14 -10.52 -4.79
C HIS A 269 25.01 -10.01 -6.23
N PRO A 270 24.42 -8.82 -6.46
CA PRO A 270 24.31 -8.28 -7.81
C PRO A 270 25.68 -8.02 -8.43
N MET A 271 25.85 -8.40 -9.66
CA MET A 271 27.06 -8.21 -10.43
C MET A 271 26.80 -7.42 -11.71
N HIS A 272 27.86 -6.82 -12.25
CA HIS A 272 27.83 -6.20 -13.56
C HIS A 272 29.03 -6.67 -14.41
N ALA A 273 28.90 -6.50 -15.72
CA ALA A 273 29.95 -6.81 -16.69
C ALA A 273 30.09 -5.64 -17.68
N PHE A 274 31.25 -5.02 -17.75
CA PHE A 274 31.54 -3.94 -18.66
C PHE A 274 32.31 -4.44 -19.89
N ASP A 275 31.98 -3.95 -21.08
CA ASP A 275 32.89 -4.02 -22.21
C ASP A 275 34.08 -3.08 -21.94
N LEU A 276 35.26 -3.65 -21.69
CA LEU A 276 36.42 -2.85 -21.27
C LEU A 276 36.90 -1.89 -22.39
N SER A 277 36.59 -2.17 -23.63
CA SER A 277 36.90 -1.25 -24.74
C SER A 277 36.10 0.05 -24.72
N CYS A 278 34.99 0.08 -23.99
CA CYS A 278 34.12 1.24 -23.80
C CYS A 278 34.50 2.11 -22.58
N ILE A 279 35.45 1.62 -21.76
CA ILE A 279 35.95 2.32 -20.56
C ILE A 279 37.22 3.07 -20.90
N THR A 280 37.20 4.39 -20.77
CA THR A 280 38.35 5.25 -21.09
C THR A 280 39.52 4.91 -20.21
N ASP A 281 40.67 4.63 -20.84
CA ASP A 281 41.93 4.23 -20.19
C ASP A 281 41.84 2.97 -19.34
N GLY A 282 40.74 2.19 -19.45
CA GLY A 282 40.46 1.06 -18.55
C GLY A 282 40.30 1.48 -17.08
N HIS A 283 39.96 2.77 -16.80
CA HIS A 283 39.93 3.32 -15.45
C HIS A 283 38.51 3.49 -14.95
N ILE A 284 38.14 2.72 -13.92
CA ILE A 284 36.87 2.85 -13.21
C ILE A 284 37.01 3.77 -12.02
N ILE A 285 36.11 4.76 -11.88
CA ILE A 285 36.05 5.71 -10.79
C ILE A 285 34.67 5.64 -10.15
N VAL A 286 34.59 5.16 -8.91
CA VAL A 286 33.34 5.16 -8.15
C VAL A 286 33.22 6.50 -7.41
N ARG A 287 32.29 7.34 -7.84
CA ARG A 287 32.11 8.70 -7.35
C ARG A 287 30.66 9.15 -7.32
N ARG A 288 30.37 10.20 -6.59
CA ARG A 288 29.07 10.87 -6.66
C ARG A 288 28.87 11.52 -8.03
N GLY A 289 27.58 11.64 -8.42
CA GLY A 289 27.17 12.41 -9.60
C GLY A 289 27.54 13.87 -9.47
N LYS A 290 27.50 14.58 -10.60
CA LYS A 290 27.65 16.05 -10.67
C LYS A 290 26.28 16.67 -10.98
N GLU A 291 26.08 17.89 -10.54
CA GLU A 291 24.83 18.62 -10.83
C GLU A 291 24.56 18.68 -12.33
N GLY A 292 23.37 18.18 -12.75
CA GLY A 292 22.97 18.12 -14.15
C GLY A 292 23.70 17.04 -14.99
N GLU A 293 24.46 16.15 -14.37
CA GLU A 293 25.08 15.01 -15.09
C GLU A 293 24.02 14.03 -15.56
N LYS A 294 24.17 13.52 -16.77
CA LYS A 294 23.21 12.61 -17.41
C LYS A 294 23.86 11.29 -17.73
N VAL A 295 23.13 10.23 -17.46
CA VAL A 295 23.51 8.84 -17.76
C VAL A 295 22.38 8.20 -18.56
N VAL A 296 22.70 7.58 -19.71
CA VAL A 296 21.78 6.74 -20.46
C VAL A 296 21.96 5.31 -19.95
N THR A 297 20.90 4.75 -19.39
CA THR A 297 20.91 3.40 -18.80
C THR A 297 20.52 2.33 -19.82
N LEU A 298 20.77 1.04 -19.51
CA LEU A 298 20.53 -0.12 -20.38
C LEU A 298 19.08 -0.25 -20.89
N ASP A 299 18.10 0.44 -20.29
CA ASP A 299 16.73 0.53 -20.78
C ASP A 299 16.52 1.67 -21.81
N GLY A 300 17.60 2.29 -22.30
CA GLY A 300 17.60 3.37 -23.30
C GLY A 300 17.09 4.72 -22.78
N LYS A 301 16.92 4.89 -21.46
CA LYS A 301 16.43 6.14 -20.87
C LYS A 301 17.56 7.02 -20.38
N GLU A 302 17.52 8.31 -20.77
CA GLU A 302 18.39 9.33 -20.19
C GLU A 302 17.88 9.73 -18.81
N ARG A 303 18.76 9.67 -17.81
CA ARG A 303 18.48 10.04 -16.42
C ARG A 303 19.44 11.14 -15.99
N GLU A 304 18.88 12.21 -15.48
CA GLU A 304 19.64 13.27 -14.82
C GLU A 304 19.87 12.85 -13.36
N VAL A 305 21.10 12.99 -12.88
CA VAL A 305 21.51 12.56 -11.54
C VAL A 305 21.95 13.75 -10.70
N SER A 306 21.64 13.70 -9.41
CA SER A 306 22.11 14.66 -8.42
C SER A 306 23.46 14.24 -7.80
N PRO A 307 24.13 15.12 -7.03
CA PRO A 307 25.31 14.76 -6.25
C PRO A 307 25.08 13.72 -5.16
N ASP A 308 23.83 13.38 -4.84
CA ASP A 308 23.48 12.31 -3.88
C ASP A 308 23.47 10.92 -4.51
N VAL A 309 23.46 10.83 -5.82
CA VAL A 309 23.52 9.59 -6.59
C VAL A 309 24.95 9.13 -6.77
N LEU A 310 25.26 7.87 -6.42
CA LEU A 310 26.55 7.26 -6.67
C LEU A 310 26.61 6.71 -8.10
N LEU A 311 27.71 6.98 -8.80
CA LEU A 311 27.98 6.53 -10.16
C LEU A 311 29.20 5.62 -10.22
N ILE A 312 29.15 4.65 -11.12
CA ILE A 312 30.32 4.05 -11.70
C ILE A 312 30.67 4.89 -12.93
N ALA A 313 31.85 5.45 -12.99
CA ALA A 313 32.28 6.36 -14.04
C ALA A 313 33.65 5.96 -14.59
N ASP A 314 33.98 6.46 -15.76
CA ASP A 314 35.33 6.52 -16.27
C ASP A 314 35.86 8.00 -16.13
N PRO A 315 37.09 8.33 -16.54
CA PRO A 315 37.61 9.70 -16.48
C PRO A 315 36.77 10.77 -17.19
N ILE A 316 35.92 10.36 -18.14
CA ILE A 316 35.17 11.27 -19.02
C ILE A 316 33.66 11.26 -18.67
N LYS A 317 33.04 10.09 -18.39
CA LYS A 317 31.59 9.91 -18.36
C LYS A 317 31.15 8.93 -17.27
N GLY A 318 29.86 8.99 -16.88
CA GLY A 318 29.20 7.92 -16.14
C GLY A 318 28.97 6.69 -17.02
N VAL A 319 29.30 5.50 -16.51
CA VAL A 319 29.11 4.22 -17.20
C VAL A 319 28.09 3.33 -16.50
N GLY A 320 27.53 3.80 -15.40
CA GLY A 320 26.42 3.14 -14.68
C GLY A 320 26.01 3.90 -13.44
N ILE A 321 24.77 3.66 -13.01
CA ILE A 321 24.25 4.11 -11.73
C ILE A 321 24.49 2.99 -10.72
N ALA A 322 25.37 3.24 -9.77
CA ALA A 322 25.85 2.24 -8.81
C ALA A 322 24.70 1.49 -8.13
N GLY A 323 24.69 0.18 -8.23
CA GLY A 323 23.72 -0.71 -7.60
C GLY A 323 22.28 -0.61 -8.13
N VAL A 324 22.04 0.18 -9.19
CA VAL A 324 20.71 0.34 -9.79
C VAL A 324 20.70 -0.21 -11.22
N MET A 325 21.46 0.38 -12.14
CA MET A 325 21.48 -0.09 -13.54
C MET A 325 22.75 0.36 -14.27
N GLY A 326 23.31 -0.53 -15.08
CA GLY A 326 24.43 -0.23 -15.94
C GLY A 326 24.11 0.81 -17.02
N GLY A 327 25.13 1.44 -17.59
CA GLY A 327 25.01 2.37 -18.71
C GLY A 327 24.98 1.64 -20.06
N GLU A 328 24.15 2.14 -20.99
CA GLU A 328 24.11 1.67 -22.39
C GLU A 328 25.47 1.79 -23.07
N ASN A 329 26.24 2.81 -22.68
CA ASN A 329 27.53 3.16 -23.28
C ASN A 329 28.69 2.21 -22.91
N SER A 330 28.45 1.16 -22.14
CA SER A 330 29.41 0.13 -21.74
C SER A 330 28.81 -1.29 -21.78
N GLU A 331 27.70 -1.46 -22.52
CA GLU A 331 26.96 -2.70 -22.68
C GLU A 331 27.79 -3.78 -23.36
N ILE A 332 27.57 -5.05 -22.97
CA ILE A 332 28.15 -6.24 -23.63
C ILE A 332 27.43 -6.45 -24.96
N THR A 333 28.19 -6.48 -26.02
CA THR A 333 27.73 -6.71 -27.40
C THR A 333 28.40 -7.94 -28.03
N GLU A 334 27.93 -8.39 -29.20
CA GLU A 334 28.55 -9.49 -29.97
C GLU A 334 30.01 -9.21 -30.33
N ASN A 335 30.45 -7.95 -30.30
CA ASN A 335 31.82 -7.55 -30.66
C ASN A 335 32.75 -7.44 -29.43
N THR A 336 32.23 -7.59 -28.21
CA THR A 336 33.00 -7.53 -26.98
C THR A 336 34.10 -8.58 -26.93
N LYS A 337 35.35 -8.17 -26.68
CA LYS A 337 36.52 -9.05 -26.62
C LYS A 337 37.11 -9.18 -25.23
N THR A 338 36.98 -8.18 -24.42
CA THR A 338 37.47 -8.16 -23.03
C THR A 338 36.37 -7.60 -22.14
N VAL A 339 36.04 -8.35 -21.10
CA VAL A 339 35.04 -8.01 -20.11
C VAL A 339 35.72 -7.73 -18.78
N LEU A 340 35.26 -6.69 -18.10
CA LEU A 340 35.57 -6.45 -16.71
C LEU A 340 34.33 -6.77 -15.87
N PHE A 341 34.36 -7.88 -15.14
CA PHE A 341 33.32 -8.21 -14.16
C PHE A 341 33.48 -7.35 -12.93
N GLU A 342 32.35 -6.87 -12.41
CA GLU A 342 32.20 -6.12 -11.15
C GLU A 342 31.43 -6.94 -10.14
N ALA A 343 31.93 -7.01 -8.91
CA ALA A 343 31.18 -7.39 -7.71
C ALA A 343 31.46 -6.34 -6.64
N ALA A 344 30.46 -5.50 -6.34
CA ALA A 344 30.60 -4.39 -5.42
C ALA A 344 29.55 -4.43 -4.32
N ALA A 345 29.84 -3.81 -3.20
CA ALA A 345 28.88 -3.55 -2.14
C ALA A 345 28.56 -2.06 -2.08
N PHE A 346 27.28 -1.71 -2.01
CA PHE A 346 26.82 -0.33 -1.92
C PHE A 346 25.95 -0.12 -0.71
N LYS A 347 25.99 1.09 -0.15
CA LYS A 347 25.20 1.46 1.03
C LYS A 347 23.70 1.50 0.69
N GLY A 348 22.92 0.62 1.30
CA GLY A 348 21.51 0.43 0.98
C GLY A 348 20.64 1.70 1.12
N SER A 349 20.95 2.57 2.09
CA SER A 349 20.24 3.85 2.24
C SER A 349 20.44 4.79 1.05
N ASN A 350 21.64 4.81 0.45
CA ASN A 350 21.93 5.58 -0.75
C ASN A 350 21.20 5.01 -1.97
N ILE A 351 21.25 3.68 -2.17
CA ILE A 351 20.50 3.03 -3.26
C ILE A 351 19.00 3.28 -3.16
N ARG A 352 18.46 3.24 -1.93
CA ARG A 352 17.04 3.57 -1.69
C ARG A 352 16.71 5.02 -2.04
N HIS A 353 17.60 5.97 -1.73
CA HIS A 353 17.46 7.37 -2.13
C HIS A 353 17.47 7.50 -3.65
N THR A 354 18.48 6.94 -4.32
CA THR A 354 18.65 6.94 -5.77
C THR A 354 17.43 6.37 -6.50
N THR A 355 16.91 5.22 -6.06
CA THR A 355 15.72 4.59 -6.69
C THR A 355 14.46 5.44 -6.55
N ARG A 356 14.31 6.20 -5.46
CA ARG A 356 13.19 7.13 -5.27
C ARG A 356 13.34 8.38 -6.14
N GLU A 357 14.54 8.95 -6.19
CA GLU A 357 14.83 10.12 -7.02
C GLU A 357 14.61 9.84 -8.50
N LEU A 358 15.11 8.70 -8.98
CA LEU A 358 15.00 8.30 -10.38
C LEU A 358 13.70 7.56 -10.74
N HIS A 359 12.81 7.32 -9.77
CA HIS A 359 11.59 6.51 -9.92
C HIS A 359 11.85 5.16 -10.61
N HIS A 360 12.96 4.50 -10.24
CA HIS A 360 13.40 3.28 -10.89
C HIS A 360 13.95 2.25 -9.90
N VAL A 361 13.25 1.11 -9.79
CA VAL A 361 13.63 -0.01 -8.93
C VAL A 361 13.99 -1.20 -9.81
N THR A 362 15.10 -1.87 -9.49
CA THR A 362 15.59 -3.09 -10.18
C THR A 362 15.81 -4.21 -9.18
N ASP A 363 15.97 -5.45 -9.67
CA ASP A 363 16.29 -6.61 -8.86
C ASP A 363 17.62 -6.46 -8.10
N ALA A 364 18.60 -5.81 -8.72
CA ALA A 364 19.87 -5.45 -8.08
C ALA A 364 19.64 -4.43 -6.96
N ALA A 365 18.91 -3.34 -7.24
CA ALA A 365 18.63 -2.30 -6.25
C ALA A 365 17.84 -2.85 -5.05
N ALA A 366 16.89 -3.74 -5.27
CA ALA A 366 16.12 -4.38 -4.20
C ALA A 366 17.02 -5.15 -3.21
N ARG A 367 18.06 -5.83 -3.72
CA ARG A 367 19.05 -6.53 -2.90
C ARG A 367 19.93 -5.55 -2.12
N PHE A 368 20.51 -4.56 -2.78
CA PHE A 368 21.35 -3.56 -2.12
C PHE A 368 20.60 -2.76 -1.05
N ILE A 369 19.33 -2.41 -1.30
CA ILE A 369 18.48 -1.69 -0.31
C ILE A 369 18.31 -2.47 0.99
N LYS A 370 18.16 -3.79 0.90
CA LYS A 370 18.04 -4.66 2.09
C LYS A 370 19.40 -4.92 2.76
N GLY A 371 20.47 -4.81 2.01
CA GLY A 371 21.85 -5.01 2.47
C GLY A 371 22.55 -6.16 1.75
N VAL A 372 23.66 -5.86 1.13
CA VAL A 372 24.55 -6.85 0.50
C VAL A 372 25.90 -6.80 1.24
N GLU A 373 26.29 -7.95 1.77
CA GLU A 373 27.50 -8.05 2.58
C GLU A 373 28.77 -7.90 1.72
N PRO A 374 29.70 -7.00 2.08
CA PRO A 374 30.93 -6.80 1.30
C PRO A 374 31.83 -8.05 1.19
N VAL A 375 31.80 -8.96 2.16
CA VAL A 375 32.62 -10.19 2.12
C VAL A 375 32.17 -11.11 1.00
N ASN A 376 30.88 -11.24 0.75
CA ASN A 376 30.30 -12.09 -0.30
C ASN A 376 30.70 -11.68 -1.73
N ALA A 377 31.20 -10.45 -1.92
CA ALA A 377 31.68 -9.99 -3.24
C ALA A 377 32.77 -10.87 -3.81
N MET A 378 33.65 -11.45 -2.97
CA MET A 378 34.71 -12.35 -3.41
C MET A 378 34.16 -13.70 -3.87
N ASP A 379 33.18 -14.25 -3.18
CA ASP A 379 32.54 -15.51 -3.56
C ASP A 379 31.75 -15.33 -4.87
N ALA A 380 31.02 -14.21 -5.00
CA ALA A 380 30.27 -13.88 -6.21
C ALA A 380 31.20 -13.77 -7.44
N ILE A 381 32.31 -13.02 -7.33
CA ILE A 381 33.25 -12.88 -8.46
C ILE A 381 33.89 -14.22 -8.80
N ASN A 382 34.28 -15.03 -7.81
CA ASN A 382 34.89 -16.35 -8.06
C ASN A 382 33.89 -17.32 -8.68
N ARG A 383 32.62 -17.29 -8.27
CA ARG A 383 31.57 -18.11 -8.90
C ARG A 383 31.30 -17.71 -10.35
N ALA A 384 31.28 -16.40 -10.64
CA ALA A 384 31.14 -15.92 -12.01
C ALA A 384 32.31 -16.40 -12.90
N ILE A 385 33.53 -16.36 -12.37
CA ILE A 385 34.73 -16.81 -13.07
C ILE A 385 34.74 -18.33 -13.27
N GLU A 386 34.29 -19.11 -12.31
CA GLU A 386 34.07 -20.54 -12.46
C GLU A 386 33.11 -20.84 -13.60
N LEU A 387 32.00 -20.14 -13.68
CA LEU A 387 31.01 -20.27 -14.77
C LEU A 387 31.59 -19.86 -16.12
N VAL A 388 32.42 -18.80 -16.17
CA VAL A 388 33.12 -18.42 -17.41
C VAL A 388 34.01 -19.55 -17.91
N ASP A 389 34.75 -20.20 -17.01
CA ASP A 389 35.64 -21.35 -17.33
C ASP A 389 34.82 -22.59 -17.78
N GLU A 390 33.77 -22.91 -17.01
CA GLU A 390 32.87 -24.04 -17.30
C GLU A 390 32.18 -23.92 -18.67
N LEU A 391 31.73 -22.73 -19.02
CA LEU A 391 31.04 -22.45 -20.28
C LEU A 391 32.01 -22.20 -21.45
N GLY A 392 33.30 -22.09 -21.17
CA GLY A 392 34.29 -21.70 -22.19
C GLY A 392 33.99 -20.31 -22.79
N ALA A 393 33.44 -19.40 -21.99
CA ALA A 393 32.98 -18.08 -22.42
C ALA A 393 34.11 -17.07 -22.63
N GLY A 394 35.32 -17.36 -22.14
CA GLY A 394 36.48 -16.49 -22.28
C GLY A 394 37.68 -17.04 -21.54
N LYS A 395 38.79 -16.31 -21.62
CA LYS A 395 40.05 -16.65 -20.92
C LYS A 395 40.19 -15.85 -19.64
N VAL A 396 40.15 -16.53 -18.51
CA VAL A 396 40.21 -15.94 -17.16
C VAL A 396 41.58 -15.34 -16.87
N ILE A 397 41.63 -14.12 -16.35
CA ILE A 397 42.83 -13.48 -15.80
C ILE A 397 42.94 -13.81 -14.29
N GLY A 398 44.22 -14.06 -13.84
CA GLY A 398 44.49 -14.68 -12.53
C GLY A 398 44.04 -13.88 -11.30
N GLU A 399 44.54 -12.67 -11.16
CA GLU A 399 44.28 -11.84 -9.95
C GLU A 399 43.20 -10.80 -10.20
N SER A 400 42.36 -10.59 -9.16
CA SER A 400 41.33 -9.53 -9.16
C SER A 400 41.93 -8.21 -8.64
N ILE A 401 41.34 -7.10 -9.04
CA ILE A 401 41.50 -5.81 -8.34
C ILE A 401 40.50 -5.81 -7.21
N ASP A 402 40.94 -5.60 -5.96
CA ASP A 402 40.07 -5.55 -4.77
C ASP A 402 40.35 -4.28 -3.95
N VAL A 403 39.38 -3.36 -3.97
CA VAL A 403 39.40 -2.13 -3.17
C VAL A 403 38.43 -2.32 -2.01
N CYS A 404 38.95 -2.55 -0.81
CA CYS A 404 38.18 -2.82 0.40
C CYS A 404 38.48 -1.78 1.49
N ALA A 405 37.43 -1.11 1.94
CA ALA A 405 37.49 -0.08 2.99
C ALA A 405 36.82 -0.49 4.31
N VAL A 406 36.40 -1.76 4.43
CA VAL A 406 35.72 -2.29 5.63
C VAL A 406 36.50 -3.42 6.27
N ASP A 407 36.23 -3.65 7.56
CA ASP A 407 36.74 -4.82 8.29
C ASP A 407 35.99 -6.07 7.78
N THR A 408 36.75 -7.06 7.34
CA THR A 408 36.25 -8.35 6.84
C THR A 408 36.41 -9.48 7.88
N ASN A 409 36.76 -9.17 9.10
CA ASN A 409 36.88 -10.16 10.19
C ASN A 409 35.47 -10.61 10.63
N GLU A 410 35.40 -11.86 11.12
CA GLU A 410 34.19 -12.40 11.72
C GLU A 410 33.72 -11.55 12.90
N ARG A 411 32.42 -11.28 12.98
CA ARG A 411 31.81 -10.56 14.11
C ARG A 411 31.47 -11.55 15.21
N VAL A 412 31.99 -11.30 16.44
CA VAL A 412 31.71 -12.12 17.62
C VAL A 412 30.91 -11.30 18.62
N ILE A 413 29.74 -11.79 19.02
CA ILE A 413 28.86 -11.16 20.01
C ILE A 413 28.69 -12.03 21.24
N ASN A 414 28.43 -11.40 22.40
CA ASN A 414 28.20 -12.06 23.67
C ASN A 414 26.77 -11.86 24.14
N VAL A 415 25.95 -12.88 24.01
CA VAL A 415 24.48 -12.87 24.25
C VAL A 415 24.19 -13.43 25.64
N ASP A 416 23.30 -12.79 26.39
CA ASP A 416 22.82 -13.30 27.67
C ASP A 416 21.68 -14.31 27.46
N TRP A 417 21.99 -15.61 27.57
CA TRP A 417 20.98 -16.66 27.36
C TRP A 417 19.83 -16.63 28.39
N LYS A 418 20.05 -16.06 29.61
CA LYS A 418 18.98 -15.85 30.58
C LYS A 418 18.01 -14.74 30.12
N HIS A 419 18.58 -13.68 29.52
CA HIS A 419 17.78 -12.61 28.95
C HIS A 419 17.01 -13.10 27.72
N VAL A 420 17.60 -13.91 26.86
CA VAL A 420 16.90 -14.59 25.76
C VAL A 420 15.71 -15.40 26.28
N ASN A 421 15.89 -16.22 27.32
CA ASN A 421 14.78 -16.94 27.94
C ASN A 421 13.71 -15.99 28.52
N ALA A 422 14.12 -14.86 29.09
CA ALA A 422 13.17 -13.88 29.63
C ALA A 422 12.37 -13.21 28.52
N ILE A 423 12.99 -12.88 27.37
CA ILE A 423 12.31 -12.33 26.18
C ILE A 423 11.28 -13.32 25.65
N LEU A 424 11.65 -14.59 25.49
CA LEU A 424 10.80 -15.65 24.94
C LEU A 424 9.82 -16.25 25.98
N ASN A 425 9.96 -15.90 27.25
CA ASN A 425 9.24 -16.55 28.36
C ASN A 425 9.40 -18.07 28.37
N THR A 426 10.64 -18.54 28.20
CA THR A 426 11.03 -19.96 28.13
C THR A 426 12.06 -20.32 29.19
N ALA A 427 12.41 -21.62 29.25
CA ALA A 427 13.49 -22.15 30.09
C ALA A 427 14.40 -23.09 29.29
N ILE A 428 14.80 -22.66 28.09
CA ILE A 428 15.63 -23.46 27.18
C ILE A 428 17.06 -23.49 27.74
N ALA A 429 17.65 -24.67 27.77
CA ALA A 429 19.06 -24.83 28.19
C ALA A 429 20.02 -24.17 27.17
N PRO A 430 21.11 -23.54 27.61
CA PRO A 430 22.02 -22.86 26.68
C PRO A 430 22.68 -23.81 25.66
N GLU A 431 22.90 -25.08 26.00
CA GLU A 431 23.41 -26.09 25.08
C GLU A 431 22.40 -26.47 23.99
N GLU A 432 21.10 -26.32 24.26
CA GLU A 432 20.03 -26.52 23.29
C GLU A 432 19.92 -25.31 22.37
N MET A 433 20.05 -24.09 22.89
CA MET A 433 20.15 -22.89 22.08
C MET A 433 21.32 -22.95 21.07
N VAL A 434 22.47 -23.45 21.52
CA VAL A 434 23.63 -23.66 20.62
C VAL A 434 23.27 -24.61 19.48
N LYS A 435 22.60 -25.73 19.78
CA LYS A 435 22.18 -26.69 18.74
C LYS A 435 21.17 -26.07 17.76
N MET A 436 20.25 -25.25 18.25
CA MET A 436 19.29 -24.53 17.41
C MET A 436 19.99 -23.59 16.44
N LEU A 437 20.92 -22.76 16.93
CA LEU A 437 21.72 -21.86 16.11
C LEU A 437 22.57 -22.59 15.06
N ASP A 438 23.10 -23.79 15.42
CA ASP A 438 23.87 -24.61 14.49
C ASP A 438 23.03 -25.10 13.29
N THR A 439 21.70 -25.33 13.47
CA THR A 439 20.80 -25.73 12.36
C THR A 439 20.71 -24.68 11.25
N ILE A 440 20.97 -23.42 11.57
CA ILE A 440 20.94 -22.27 10.64
C ILE A 440 22.33 -21.71 10.38
N ASN A 441 23.37 -22.51 10.63
CA ASN A 441 24.77 -22.17 10.42
C ASN A 441 25.24 -20.89 11.17
N ILE A 442 24.75 -20.68 12.39
CA ILE A 442 25.25 -19.65 13.32
C ILE A 442 26.06 -20.32 14.41
N PRO A 443 27.41 -20.34 14.30
CA PRO A 443 28.27 -20.98 15.32
C PRO A 443 28.16 -20.29 16.68
N ALA A 444 27.93 -21.08 17.73
CA ALA A 444 27.83 -20.56 19.09
C ALA A 444 28.46 -21.52 20.09
N LYS A 445 28.88 -20.98 21.25
CA LYS A 445 29.36 -21.79 22.37
C LYS A 445 28.96 -21.18 23.71
N VAL A 446 28.71 -22.02 24.70
CA VAL A 446 28.43 -21.58 26.08
C VAL A 446 29.69 -21.14 26.77
N SER A 447 29.67 -19.95 27.37
CA SER A 447 30.76 -19.42 28.22
C SER A 447 30.17 -18.74 29.46
N GLY A 448 30.01 -19.55 30.55
CA GLY A 448 29.35 -19.09 31.77
C GLY A 448 27.89 -18.69 31.55
N GLU A 449 27.57 -17.44 31.86
CA GLU A 449 26.19 -16.89 31.66
C GLU A 449 25.95 -16.29 30.26
N LYS A 450 26.88 -16.48 29.33
CA LYS A 450 26.80 -15.94 27.97
C LYS A 450 26.87 -17.05 26.93
N LEU A 451 26.25 -16.79 25.77
CA LEU A 451 26.56 -17.45 24.52
C LEU A 451 27.53 -16.56 23.76
N VAL A 452 28.67 -17.13 23.38
CA VAL A 452 29.61 -16.48 22.46
C VAL A 452 29.19 -16.92 21.06
N VAL A 453 28.63 -16.02 20.28
CA VAL A 453 28.06 -16.28 18.95
C VAL A 453 28.97 -15.65 17.90
N THR A 454 29.39 -16.45 16.91
CA THR A 454 30.07 -15.95 15.72
C THR A 454 29.04 -15.67 14.68
N VAL A 455 28.81 -14.39 14.36
CA VAL A 455 27.79 -13.96 13.40
C VAL A 455 28.30 -14.15 11.96
N PRO A 456 27.67 -15.02 11.15
CA PRO A 456 28.07 -15.16 9.75
C PRO A 456 27.92 -13.83 9.00
N HIS A 457 28.80 -13.57 8.05
CA HIS A 457 28.82 -12.32 7.30
C HIS A 457 27.51 -12.01 6.60
N TYR A 458 26.83 -13.02 6.05
CA TYR A 458 25.54 -12.85 5.35
C TYR A 458 24.37 -12.44 6.27
N ARG A 459 24.50 -12.58 7.60
CA ARG A 459 23.50 -12.15 8.60
C ARG A 459 23.75 -10.69 8.97
N VAL A 460 23.43 -9.79 8.03
CA VAL A 460 23.59 -8.33 8.20
C VAL A 460 22.60 -7.74 9.20
N ASP A 461 21.53 -8.47 9.50
CA ASP A 461 20.45 -8.13 10.43
C ASP A 461 20.85 -8.33 11.90
N ILE A 462 21.81 -9.21 12.20
CA ILE A 462 22.28 -9.43 13.57
C ILE A 462 23.38 -8.40 13.89
N GLU A 463 23.05 -7.42 14.71
CA GLU A 463 23.97 -6.35 15.05
C GLU A 463 24.79 -6.65 16.31
N SER A 464 26.00 -6.11 16.41
CA SER A 464 26.83 -6.17 17.61
C SER A 464 26.53 -5.00 18.57
N SER A 465 25.25 -4.83 18.90
CA SER A 465 24.72 -3.74 19.72
C SER A 465 24.09 -4.27 21.02
N ILE A 466 23.43 -3.38 21.76
CA ILE A 466 22.64 -3.76 22.93
C ILE A 466 21.44 -4.65 22.54
N GLU A 467 21.07 -4.66 21.27
CA GLU A 467 19.93 -5.40 20.72
C GLU A 467 20.30 -6.84 20.30
N SER A 468 21.57 -7.22 20.35
CA SER A 468 22.03 -8.57 19.95
C SER A 468 21.33 -9.71 20.69
N ASP A 469 20.89 -9.49 21.95
CA ASP A 469 20.12 -10.49 22.70
C ASP A 469 18.73 -10.69 22.06
N TRP A 470 18.12 -9.66 21.47
CA TRP A 470 16.82 -9.72 20.80
C TRP A 470 16.93 -10.41 19.45
N ASP A 471 17.97 -10.09 18.67
CA ASP A 471 18.21 -10.72 17.37
C ASP A 471 18.42 -12.23 17.54
N ILE A 472 19.19 -12.64 18.54
CA ILE A 472 19.39 -14.07 18.84
C ILE A 472 18.14 -14.71 19.47
N ALA A 473 17.34 -13.97 20.23
CA ALA A 473 16.07 -14.45 20.75
C ALA A 473 15.09 -14.73 19.60
N GLU A 474 15.06 -13.88 18.55
CA GLU A 474 14.27 -14.14 17.34
C GLU A 474 14.66 -15.47 16.70
N GLU A 475 15.96 -15.68 16.48
CA GLU A 475 16.47 -16.90 15.87
C GLU A 475 16.11 -18.15 16.68
N ILE A 476 16.34 -18.11 17.99
CA ILE A 476 15.99 -19.22 18.89
C ILE A 476 14.49 -19.44 18.93
N GLY A 477 13.68 -18.39 19.02
CA GLY A 477 12.23 -18.46 19.10
C GLY A 477 11.59 -19.11 17.86
N ARG A 478 12.05 -18.72 16.66
CA ARG A 478 11.54 -19.30 15.40
C ARG A 478 11.98 -20.76 15.19
N ILE A 479 13.20 -21.12 15.62
CA ILE A 479 13.67 -22.51 15.54
C ILE A 479 13.02 -23.40 16.61
N TYR A 480 12.87 -22.90 17.84
CA TYR A 480 12.11 -23.57 18.91
C TYR A 480 10.65 -23.79 18.49
N GLY A 481 10.07 -22.83 17.77
CA GLY A 481 8.71 -22.76 17.35
C GLY A 481 7.81 -22.04 18.36
N TYR A 482 7.28 -20.90 17.97
CA TYR A 482 6.41 -20.07 18.82
C TYR A 482 5.17 -20.82 19.35
N TYR A 483 4.71 -21.86 18.64
CA TYR A 483 3.61 -22.73 19.08
C TYR A 483 3.97 -23.61 20.30
N ASN A 484 5.26 -23.76 20.63
CA ASN A 484 5.73 -24.46 21.82
C ASN A 484 5.81 -23.53 23.05
N ILE A 485 5.66 -22.23 22.87
CA ILE A 485 5.68 -21.24 23.94
C ILE A 485 4.28 -21.14 24.55
N GLU A 486 4.17 -21.41 25.85
CA GLU A 486 2.90 -21.38 26.54
C GLU A 486 2.39 -19.94 26.66
N PRO A 487 1.13 -19.66 26.20
CA PRO A 487 0.55 -18.34 26.33
C PRO A 487 0.37 -17.95 27.80
N THR A 488 0.80 -16.76 28.15
CA THR A 488 0.62 -16.20 29.50
C THR A 488 -0.26 -14.97 29.47
N LEU A 489 -1.07 -14.79 30.53
CA LEU A 489 -1.87 -13.59 30.70
C LEU A 489 -0.97 -12.43 31.14
N MET A 490 -1.20 -11.25 30.59
CA MET A 490 -0.56 -10.03 31.06
C MET A 490 -0.92 -9.79 32.55
N LYS A 491 0.09 -9.44 33.35
CA LYS A 491 -0.08 -9.03 34.73
C LYS A 491 0.15 -7.53 34.83
N GLY A 492 -0.78 -6.85 35.48
CA GLY A 492 -0.70 -5.40 35.68
C GLY A 492 -1.78 -4.92 36.62
N ASP A 493 -1.65 -3.72 37.11
CA ASP A 493 -2.67 -3.08 37.90
C ASP A 493 -3.93 -2.86 37.06
N THR A 494 -5.08 -3.18 37.63
CA THR A 494 -6.36 -2.91 36.98
C THR A 494 -6.74 -1.45 37.21
N PHE A 495 -7.03 -0.74 36.15
CA PHE A 495 -7.60 0.62 36.23
C PHE A 495 -8.87 0.69 35.39
N ARG A 496 -9.78 1.56 35.83
CA ARG A 496 -11.03 1.78 35.11
C ARG A 496 -10.72 2.53 33.79
N GLY A 497 -10.98 1.89 32.66
CA GLY A 497 -10.91 2.56 31.36
C GLY A 497 -11.91 3.74 31.32
N ARG A 498 -11.47 4.85 30.74
CA ARG A 498 -12.29 6.05 30.52
C ARG A 498 -11.98 6.60 29.12
N LEU A 499 -13.02 7.12 28.48
CA LEU A 499 -12.85 7.93 27.29
C LEU A 499 -12.21 9.28 27.69
N SER A 500 -11.49 9.91 26.76
CA SER A 500 -11.10 11.30 26.92
C SER A 500 -12.36 12.17 27.05
N PRO A 501 -12.30 13.32 27.72
CA PRO A 501 -13.44 14.22 27.81
C PRO A 501 -14.00 14.64 26.46
N GLU A 502 -13.11 14.83 25.45
CA GLU A 502 -13.49 15.17 24.09
C GLU A 502 -14.19 14.02 23.36
N THR A 503 -13.70 12.79 23.52
CA THR A 503 -14.34 11.60 22.92
C THR A 503 -15.70 11.34 23.55
N ALA A 504 -15.81 11.45 24.88
CA ALA A 504 -17.09 11.31 25.58
C ALA A 504 -18.10 12.39 25.16
N PHE A 505 -17.62 13.61 24.92
CA PHE A 505 -18.44 14.70 24.41
C PHE A 505 -18.91 14.45 22.97
N GLU A 506 -18.04 13.90 22.11
CA GLU A 506 -18.43 13.52 20.75
C GLU A 506 -19.57 12.50 20.78
N ASP A 507 -19.45 11.46 21.61
CA ASP A 507 -20.51 10.46 21.77
C ASP A 507 -21.81 11.09 22.31
N GLU A 508 -21.70 12.01 23.30
CA GLU A 508 -22.88 12.74 23.84
C GLU A 508 -23.58 13.54 22.71
N VAL A 509 -22.84 14.24 21.87
CA VAL A 509 -23.42 15.00 20.75
C VAL A 509 -24.04 14.08 19.70
N LYS A 510 -23.41 12.94 19.37
CA LYS A 510 -24.00 11.92 18.50
C LYS A 510 -25.32 11.38 19.06
N ASP A 511 -25.35 11.07 20.34
CA ASP A 511 -26.58 10.63 21.03
C ASP A 511 -27.69 11.70 21.02
N MET A 512 -27.33 12.99 21.13
CA MET A 512 -28.29 14.09 20.95
C MET A 512 -28.87 14.08 19.54
N CYS A 513 -28.03 13.89 18.50
CA CYS A 513 -28.49 13.83 17.12
C CYS A 513 -29.43 12.62 16.88
N VAL A 514 -29.08 11.46 17.40
CA VAL A 514 -29.94 10.26 17.34
C VAL A 514 -31.26 10.49 18.05
N THR A 515 -31.25 11.17 19.22
CA THR A 515 -32.48 11.53 19.97
C THR A 515 -33.41 12.45 19.17
N MET A 516 -32.85 13.28 18.29
CA MET A 516 -33.60 14.12 17.35
C MET A 516 -34.10 13.37 16.10
N GLY A 517 -33.86 12.07 16.01
CA GLY A 517 -34.23 11.24 14.86
C GLY A 517 -33.30 11.36 13.65
N CYS A 518 -32.06 11.80 13.89
CA CYS A 518 -31.05 11.87 12.83
C CYS A 518 -30.32 10.53 12.65
N TYR A 519 -30.00 10.19 11.43
CA TYR A 519 -29.13 9.08 11.05
C TYR A 519 -27.70 9.56 10.85
N GLU A 520 -26.69 8.81 11.36
CA GLU A 520 -25.29 9.14 11.15
C GLU A 520 -24.87 8.88 9.71
N MET A 521 -24.10 9.80 9.14
CA MET A 521 -23.40 9.65 7.87
C MET A 521 -21.92 9.45 8.08
N TYR A 522 -21.28 8.80 7.12
CA TYR A 522 -19.84 8.65 7.06
C TYR A 522 -19.36 8.94 5.64
N ASN A 523 -18.74 10.10 5.43
CA ASN A 523 -18.28 10.56 4.13
C ASN A 523 -16.76 10.60 4.07
N TYR A 524 -16.20 10.49 2.84
CA TYR A 524 -14.76 10.60 2.63
C TYR A 524 -14.25 12.01 2.96
N ASN A 525 -12.99 12.06 3.43
CA ASN A 525 -12.29 13.33 3.67
C ASN A 525 -11.77 13.98 2.38
N PHE A 526 -11.85 13.28 1.24
CA PHE A 526 -11.36 13.75 -0.04
C PHE A 526 -12.46 14.42 -0.85
N THR A 527 -12.09 15.48 -1.58
CA THR A 527 -12.97 16.24 -2.46
C THR A 527 -12.18 16.78 -3.67
N GLY A 528 -12.85 17.47 -4.56
CA GLY A 528 -12.22 18.08 -5.74
C GLY A 528 -12.46 19.59 -5.85
N PRO A 529 -11.68 20.32 -6.64
CA PRO A 529 -11.82 21.77 -6.82
C PRO A 529 -13.21 22.18 -7.34
N ALA A 530 -13.84 21.37 -8.18
CA ALA A 530 -15.17 21.62 -8.73
C ALA A 530 -16.25 21.72 -7.64
N VAL A 531 -16.08 20.99 -6.53
CA VAL A 531 -17.03 20.97 -5.41
C VAL A 531 -17.09 22.31 -4.69
N LEU A 532 -15.96 23.02 -4.54
CA LEU A 532 -15.90 24.33 -3.94
C LEU A 532 -16.70 25.36 -4.75
N ASN A 533 -16.69 25.23 -6.08
CA ASN A 533 -17.51 26.06 -6.98
C ASN A 533 -18.99 25.67 -6.90
N ALA A 534 -19.30 24.38 -6.83
CA ALA A 534 -20.67 23.88 -6.66
C ALA A 534 -21.31 24.35 -5.35
N LEU A 535 -20.50 24.47 -4.28
CA LEU A 535 -20.88 25.07 -3.01
C LEU A 535 -20.90 26.60 -3.05
N ARG A 536 -20.56 27.24 -4.18
CA ARG A 536 -20.53 28.71 -4.32
C ARG A 536 -19.59 29.41 -3.32
N ILE A 537 -18.55 28.72 -2.86
CA ILE A 537 -17.57 29.30 -1.93
C ILE A 537 -16.81 30.40 -2.67
N PRO A 538 -16.81 31.66 -2.16
CA PRO A 538 -16.15 32.79 -2.81
C PRO A 538 -14.64 32.60 -2.95
N GLU A 539 -14.04 33.27 -3.96
CA GLU A 539 -12.59 33.36 -4.03
C GLU A 539 -12.07 34.18 -2.85
N GLY A 540 -11.04 33.66 -2.16
CA GLY A 540 -10.51 34.30 -0.95
C GLY A 540 -11.17 33.86 0.37
N ASP A 541 -12.20 33.00 0.33
CA ASP A 541 -12.75 32.34 1.53
C ASP A 541 -11.76 31.31 2.09
N GLU A 542 -11.65 31.22 3.43
CA GLU A 542 -10.76 30.26 4.09
C GLU A 542 -11.05 28.80 3.66
N LYS A 543 -12.30 28.46 3.32
CA LYS A 543 -12.69 27.13 2.85
C LYS A 543 -12.07 26.75 1.49
N ARG A 544 -11.39 27.71 0.79
CA ARG A 544 -10.58 27.41 -0.40
C ARG A 544 -9.13 27.06 -0.08
N LEU A 545 -8.68 27.27 1.15
CA LEU A 545 -7.36 26.87 1.62
C LEU A 545 -7.33 25.36 1.93
N ALA A 546 -7.62 24.56 0.91
CA ALA A 546 -7.67 23.11 1.04
C ALA A 546 -6.29 22.48 0.83
N VAL A 547 -5.93 21.48 1.64
CA VAL A 547 -4.70 20.71 1.47
C VAL A 547 -4.78 19.90 0.19
N LYS A 548 -3.75 19.97 -0.64
CA LYS A 548 -3.63 19.22 -1.90
C LYS A 548 -2.94 17.87 -1.65
N LEU A 549 -3.49 16.80 -2.21
CA LEU A 549 -2.85 15.49 -2.21
C LEU A 549 -1.75 15.43 -3.27
N LEU A 550 -0.61 14.84 -2.93
CA LEU A 550 0.51 14.63 -3.87
C LEU A 550 0.16 13.59 -4.95
N ASN A 551 -0.51 12.50 -4.55
CA ASN A 551 -0.86 11.37 -5.43
C ASN A 551 -2.35 11.07 -5.32
N PRO A 552 -3.26 11.92 -5.85
CA PRO A 552 -4.70 11.70 -5.78
C PRO A 552 -5.12 10.56 -6.74
N PHE A 553 -6.23 9.89 -6.41
CA PHE A 553 -6.86 8.91 -7.31
C PHE A 553 -7.45 9.56 -8.57
N GLY A 554 -7.87 10.82 -8.47
CA GLY A 554 -8.41 11.63 -9.55
C GLY A 554 -8.55 13.07 -9.12
N GLU A 555 -8.88 13.97 -10.06
CA GLU A 555 -9.07 15.41 -9.77
C GLU A 555 -10.24 15.64 -8.79
N ASP A 556 -11.25 14.80 -8.83
CA ASP A 556 -12.42 14.81 -7.94
C ASP A 556 -12.09 14.43 -6.48
N GLN A 557 -10.91 13.88 -6.23
CA GLN A 557 -10.40 13.48 -4.92
C GLN A 557 -9.00 14.07 -4.62
N SER A 558 -8.70 15.22 -5.20
CA SER A 558 -7.36 15.83 -5.14
C SER A 558 -7.14 16.77 -3.95
N LEU A 559 -8.18 17.06 -3.18
CA LEU A 559 -8.16 17.97 -2.04
C LEU A 559 -8.69 17.30 -0.78
N MET A 560 -8.19 17.70 0.38
CA MET A 560 -8.85 17.41 1.65
C MET A 560 -10.04 18.37 1.84
N ARG A 561 -11.17 17.85 2.37
CA ARG A 561 -12.36 18.66 2.59
C ARG A 561 -12.15 19.75 3.64
N THR A 562 -12.68 20.95 3.37
CA THR A 562 -12.70 22.11 4.30
C THR A 562 -14.08 22.35 4.91
N THR A 563 -15.07 21.57 4.52
CA THR A 563 -16.45 21.58 5.05
C THR A 563 -17.07 20.19 4.90
N LEU A 564 -17.99 19.81 5.79
CA LEU A 564 -18.75 18.56 5.69
C LEU A 564 -19.87 18.66 4.62
N MET A 565 -20.22 19.87 4.21
CA MET A 565 -21.41 20.17 3.40
C MET A 565 -21.48 19.39 2.11
N ALA A 566 -20.36 19.25 1.40
CA ALA A 566 -20.30 18.53 0.14
C ALA A 566 -20.69 17.05 0.26
N GLY A 567 -20.03 16.32 1.15
CA GLY A 567 -20.31 14.91 1.40
C GLY A 567 -21.74 14.67 1.88
N MET A 568 -22.25 15.59 2.72
CA MET A 568 -23.64 15.52 3.21
C MET A 568 -24.66 15.70 2.08
N LEU A 569 -24.45 16.66 1.18
CA LEU A 569 -25.31 16.88 0.03
C LEU A 569 -25.27 15.72 -0.95
N ASP A 570 -24.10 15.15 -1.24
CA ASP A 570 -23.95 13.96 -2.08
C ASP A 570 -24.66 12.75 -1.49
N THR A 571 -24.51 12.53 -0.19
CA THR A 571 -25.18 11.42 0.49
C THR A 571 -26.70 11.62 0.52
N LEU A 572 -27.18 12.84 0.76
CA LEU A 572 -28.61 13.16 0.69
C LEU A 572 -29.14 12.89 -0.72
N ALA A 573 -28.48 13.39 -1.76
CA ALA A 573 -28.89 13.19 -3.16
C ALA A 573 -28.97 11.71 -3.51
N ARG A 574 -27.98 10.92 -3.09
CA ARG A 574 -27.94 9.48 -3.30
C ARG A 574 -29.12 8.76 -2.64
N ASN A 575 -29.44 9.12 -1.40
CA ASN A 575 -30.58 8.56 -0.69
C ASN A 575 -31.93 8.93 -1.37
N CYS A 576 -32.11 10.20 -1.73
CA CYS A 576 -33.29 10.64 -2.44
C CYS A 576 -33.48 9.89 -3.78
N ASN A 577 -32.41 9.73 -4.57
CA ASN A 577 -32.44 9.05 -5.87
C ASN A 577 -32.74 7.54 -5.73
N ARG A 578 -32.32 6.91 -4.65
CA ARG A 578 -32.65 5.51 -4.33
C ARG A 578 -34.04 5.31 -3.74
N LYS A 579 -34.82 6.38 -3.58
CA LYS A 579 -36.16 6.34 -2.98
C LYS A 579 -36.22 5.77 -1.57
N THR A 580 -35.10 5.79 -0.86
CA THR A 580 -35.02 5.36 0.54
C THR A 580 -35.57 6.41 1.50
N GLY A 581 -35.97 7.55 0.96
CA GLY A 581 -36.55 8.65 1.68
C GLY A 581 -35.56 9.78 1.93
N CYS A 582 -36.15 10.94 2.17
CA CYS A 582 -35.45 12.08 2.77
C CYS A 582 -35.63 11.97 4.27
N GLY A 583 -34.76 12.60 5.04
CA GLY A 583 -34.79 12.49 6.48
C GLY A 583 -33.83 13.48 7.12
N ARG A 584 -33.49 13.18 8.35
CA ARG A 584 -32.51 13.92 9.14
C ARG A 584 -31.24 13.12 9.22
N PHE A 585 -30.14 13.76 8.88
CA PHE A 585 -28.82 13.10 8.91
C PHE A 585 -27.83 14.01 9.61
N PHE A 586 -26.80 13.40 10.20
CA PHE A 586 -25.68 14.11 10.77
C PHE A 586 -24.35 13.43 10.49
N GLU A 587 -23.27 14.20 10.56
CA GLU A 587 -21.89 13.73 10.50
C GLU A 587 -21.04 14.47 11.54
N VAL A 588 -20.23 13.73 12.31
CA VAL A 588 -19.13 14.31 13.09
C VAL A 588 -17.84 13.92 12.39
N GLY A 589 -17.12 14.90 11.88
CA GLY A 589 -15.93 14.64 11.08
C GLY A 589 -14.93 15.79 11.07
N ASN A 590 -13.69 15.49 10.70
CA ASN A 590 -12.65 16.49 10.54
C ASN A 590 -12.74 17.19 9.18
N VAL A 591 -12.42 18.48 9.19
CA VAL A 591 -12.13 19.30 8.02
C VAL A 591 -10.70 19.82 8.13
N HIS A 592 -10.04 20.09 7.00
CA HIS A 592 -8.60 20.31 6.93
C HIS A 592 -8.28 21.59 6.17
N PHE A 593 -7.48 22.46 6.78
CA PHE A 593 -7.07 23.73 6.18
C PHE A 593 -5.56 23.79 6.02
N ASP A 594 -5.12 24.18 4.85
CA ASP A 594 -3.72 24.51 4.59
C ASP A 594 -3.38 25.84 5.27
N ASN A 595 -2.49 25.77 6.23
CA ASN A 595 -2.01 26.92 6.99
C ASN A 595 -0.55 27.27 6.68
N ASN A 596 0.03 26.69 5.60
CA ASN A 596 1.44 26.80 5.20
C ASN A 596 2.45 26.35 6.30
N ALA A 597 2.01 25.49 7.23
CA ALA A 597 2.88 24.83 8.20
C ALA A 597 3.13 23.37 7.80
N ASP A 598 4.03 22.69 8.51
CA ASP A 598 4.36 21.27 8.24
C ASP A 598 3.13 20.33 8.38
N LEU A 599 2.20 20.68 9.26
CA LEU A 599 0.93 19.97 9.44
C LEU A 599 -0.25 20.91 9.22
N PRO A 600 -1.31 20.46 8.51
CA PRO A 600 -2.52 21.25 8.32
C PRO A 600 -3.28 21.48 9.61
N GLU A 601 -4.10 22.51 9.64
CA GLU A 601 -5.06 22.72 10.73
C GLU A 601 -6.26 21.76 10.54
N GLU A 602 -6.54 20.95 11.55
CA GLU A 602 -7.72 20.08 11.60
C GLU A 602 -8.76 20.67 12.54
N ARG A 603 -10.00 20.76 12.08
CA ARG A 603 -11.14 21.17 12.90
C ARG A 603 -12.21 20.09 12.87
N LYS A 604 -12.60 19.59 14.03
CA LYS A 604 -13.73 18.67 14.17
C LYS A 604 -15.04 19.44 14.11
N MET A 605 -15.91 19.04 13.18
CA MET A 605 -17.19 19.70 12.91
C MET A 605 -18.35 18.73 13.12
N LEU A 606 -19.50 19.26 13.52
CA LEU A 606 -20.79 18.60 13.46
C LEU A 606 -21.58 19.18 12.29
N GLY A 607 -21.91 18.35 11.32
CA GLY A 607 -22.86 18.68 10.28
C GLY A 607 -24.22 18.07 10.54
N ILE A 608 -25.30 18.82 10.33
CA ILE A 608 -26.69 18.32 10.38
C ILE A 608 -27.38 18.75 9.08
N ILE A 609 -28.08 17.83 8.43
CA ILE A 609 -28.88 18.14 7.24
C ILE A 609 -30.26 17.49 7.36
N VAL A 610 -31.29 18.26 7.05
CA VAL A 610 -32.69 17.81 7.08
C VAL A 610 -33.34 18.10 5.73
N SER A 611 -34.16 17.18 5.25
CA SER A 611 -34.84 17.33 3.96
C SER A 611 -36.11 16.46 3.89
N GLY A 612 -37.11 16.92 3.18
CA GLY A 612 -38.34 16.18 2.88
C GLY A 612 -39.47 16.42 3.86
N GLY A 613 -40.67 15.91 3.52
CA GLY A 613 -41.85 16.03 4.38
C GLY A 613 -42.16 17.46 4.81
N ASP A 614 -42.43 17.64 6.09
CA ASP A 614 -42.71 18.91 6.75
C ASP A 614 -41.46 19.60 7.29
N GLU A 615 -40.24 19.12 6.89
CA GLU A 615 -38.99 19.70 7.34
C GLU A 615 -38.81 21.14 6.83
N SER A 616 -38.26 22.00 7.66
CA SER A 616 -38.10 23.42 7.39
C SER A 616 -36.81 23.98 7.99
N PHE A 617 -36.50 25.24 7.69
CA PHE A 617 -35.44 25.97 8.37
C PHE A 617 -35.61 25.96 9.88
N PHE A 618 -36.87 26.07 10.37
CA PHE A 618 -37.16 26.08 11.80
C PHE A 618 -36.98 24.70 12.44
N THR A 619 -37.23 23.62 11.73
CA THR A 619 -36.89 22.26 12.18
C THR A 619 -35.38 22.12 12.42
N LEU A 620 -34.58 22.53 11.45
CA LEU A 620 -33.11 22.52 11.58
C LEU A 620 -32.66 23.42 12.74
N LYS A 621 -33.20 24.64 12.81
CA LYS A 621 -32.89 25.59 13.91
C LYS A 621 -33.22 24.98 15.26
N GLY A 622 -34.36 24.31 15.38
CA GLY A 622 -34.76 23.58 16.60
C GLY A 622 -33.78 22.46 16.98
N CYS A 623 -33.18 21.78 16.02
CA CYS A 623 -32.12 20.81 16.28
C CYS A 623 -30.87 21.48 16.88
N VAL A 624 -30.45 22.60 16.31
CA VAL A 624 -29.32 23.38 16.86
C VAL A 624 -29.64 23.92 18.27
N GLU A 625 -30.81 24.50 18.46
CA GLU A 625 -31.27 24.97 19.79
C GLU A 625 -31.36 23.86 20.83
N PHE A 626 -31.81 22.66 20.45
CA PHE A 626 -31.81 21.50 21.32
C PHE A 626 -30.39 21.14 21.79
N ILE A 627 -29.38 21.11 20.88
CA ILE A 627 -27.99 20.88 21.26
C ILE A 627 -27.49 21.96 22.24
N LEU A 628 -27.70 23.25 21.92
CA LEU A 628 -27.28 24.36 22.75
C LEU A 628 -27.91 24.29 24.14
N ARG A 629 -29.21 23.92 24.25
CA ARG A 629 -29.94 23.69 25.50
C ARG A 629 -29.37 22.53 26.30
N ARG A 630 -29.10 21.41 25.65
CA ARG A 630 -28.48 20.25 26.29
C ARG A 630 -27.10 20.56 26.83
N LEU A 631 -26.33 21.40 26.14
CA LEU A 631 -25.04 21.89 26.58
C LEU A 631 -25.10 23.02 27.62
N GLY A 632 -26.32 23.55 27.95
CA GLY A 632 -26.53 24.61 28.91
C GLY A 632 -26.04 26.00 28.47
N ILE A 633 -26.00 26.23 27.16
CA ILE A 633 -25.49 27.50 26.55
C ILE A 633 -26.55 28.22 25.72
N GLU A 634 -27.79 27.76 25.70
CA GLU A 634 -28.88 28.36 24.92
C GLU A 634 -29.14 29.83 25.29
N ASP A 635 -29.15 30.17 26.56
CA ASP A 635 -29.38 31.54 27.04
C ASP A 635 -28.30 32.57 26.62
N ARG A 636 -27.15 32.05 26.15
CA ARG A 636 -26.00 32.84 25.67
C ARG A 636 -25.85 32.80 24.18
N ALA A 637 -26.76 32.10 23.50
CA ALA A 637 -26.73 31.92 22.07
C ALA A 637 -27.51 33.02 21.35
N GLU A 638 -26.95 33.52 20.26
CA GLU A 638 -27.60 34.45 19.34
C GLU A 638 -27.54 33.90 17.90
N PHE A 639 -28.66 34.04 17.19
CA PHE A 639 -28.74 33.75 15.78
C PHE A 639 -28.75 35.06 15.00
N VAL A 640 -27.65 35.38 14.32
CA VAL A 640 -27.48 36.63 13.58
C VAL A 640 -27.51 36.38 12.06
N THR A 641 -27.88 37.39 11.30
CA THR A 641 -27.80 37.33 9.83
C THR A 641 -26.37 37.03 9.40
N GLY A 642 -26.15 35.96 8.64
CA GLY A 642 -24.82 35.51 8.21
C GLY A 642 -24.86 34.09 7.69
N GLY A 643 -23.67 33.55 7.35
CA GLY A 643 -23.48 32.20 6.84
C GLY A 643 -23.03 32.16 5.41
N GLY A 644 -22.51 31.00 5.00
CA GLY A 644 -21.89 30.76 3.68
C GLY A 644 -22.82 31.03 2.48
N GLU A 645 -22.22 31.23 1.31
CA GLU A 645 -22.96 31.51 0.08
C GLU A 645 -23.67 30.28 -0.52
N TYR A 646 -23.40 29.09 0.02
CA TYR A 646 -24.14 27.87 -0.31
C TYR A 646 -25.53 27.83 0.35
N PHE A 647 -25.83 28.78 1.22
CA PHE A 647 -27.15 29.01 1.79
C PHE A 647 -27.92 30.10 1.03
N GLN A 648 -29.25 29.98 1.04
CA GLN A 648 -30.14 30.93 0.41
C GLN A 648 -30.13 32.27 1.15
N PRO A 649 -29.95 33.40 0.48
CA PRO A 649 -30.07 34.73 1.06
C PRO A 649 -31.39 34.92 1.78
N GLY A 650 -31.38 35.49 2.99
CA GLY A 650 -32.57 35.70 3.81
C GLY A 650 -33.09 34.48 4.58
N GLN A 651 -32.50 33.32 4.35
CA GLN A 651 -32.81 32.05 5.06
C GLN A 651 -31.53 31.38 5.57
N LYS A 652 -30.63 32.16 6.15
CA LYS A 652 -29.37 31.74 6.74
C LYS A 652 -29.02 32.53 7.99
N ALA A 653 -28.29 31.89 8.89
CA ALA A 653 -27.84 32.53 10.14
C ALA A 653 -26.48 31.99 10.59
N THR A 654 -25.72 32.87 11.27
CA THR A 654 -24.54 32.50 12.04
C THR A 654 -24.93 32.30 13.48
N VAL A 655 -24.47 31.23 14.12
CA VAL A 655 -24.71 30.90 15.52
C VAL A 655 -23.57 31.47 16.35
N LEU A 656 -23.87 32.35 17.26
CA LEU A 656 -22.93 32.92 18.21
C LEU A 656 -23.23 32.42 19.63
N VAL A 657 -22.21 32.22 20.46
CA VAL A 657 -22.30 32.04 21.91
C VAL A 657 -21.35 33.01 22.58
N ASN A 658 -21.87 33.96 23.39
CA ASN A 658 -21.08 35.04 23.95
C ASN A 658 -20.30 35.84 22.90
N GLY A 659 -20.85 36.03 21.70
CA GLY A 659 -20.22 36.78 20.60
C GLY A 659 -19.19 35.96 19.79
N GLU A 660 -18.90 34.72 20.16
CA GLU A 660 -18.01 33.83 19.41
C GLU A 660 -18.80 32.97 18.41
N VAL A 661 -18.31 32.85 17.19
CA VAL A 661 -18.94 32.03 16.15
C VAL A 661 -18.78 30.55 16.47
N MET A 662 -19.89 29.86 16.66
CA MET A 662 -19.97 28.39 16.84
C MET A 662 -20.16 27.67 15.52
N GLY A 663 -20.78 28.30 14.55
CA GLY A 663 -21.08 27.73 13.26
C GLY A 663 -22.15 28.50 12.50
N GLU A 664 -22.74 27.84 11.54
CA GLU A 664 -23.72 28.43 10.61
C GLU A 664 -24.82 27.44 10.26
N LEU A 665 -25.98 27.96 9.86
CA LEU A 665 -27.11 27.14 9.39
C LEU A 665 -27.91 27.92 8.34
N GLY A 666 -28.60 27.16 7.49
CA GLY A 666 -29.43 27.80 6.45
C GLY A 666 -30.18 26.83 5.56
N THR A 667 -31.04 27.37 4.74
CA THR A 667 -31.62 26.66 3.59
C THR A 667 -30.59 26.58 2.49
N ILE A 668 -30.37 25.40 1.93
CA ILE A 668 -29.40 25.21 0.83
C ILE A 668 -29.86 25.99 -0.40
N HIS A 669 -28.93 26.77 -0.97
CA HIS A 669 -29.21 27.60 -2.14
C HIS A 669 -29.72 26.75 -3.31
N PRO A 670 -30.73 27.19 -4.08
CA PRO A 670 -31.25 26.43 -5.23
C PRO A 670 -30.20 25.98 -6.23
N ASP A 671 -29.21 26.84 -6.55
CA ASP A 671 -28.12 26.48 -7.48
C ASP A 671 -27.20 25.41 -6.90
N THR A 672 -26.83 25.51 -5.62
CA THR A 672 -26.04 24.49 -4.91
C THR A 672 -26.80 23.16 -4.89
N ARG A 673 -28.08 23.19 -4.55
CA ARG A 673 -28.95 22.01 -4.57
C ARG A 673 -28.99 21.34 -5.94
N LYS A 674 -29.12 22.17 -7.00
CA LYS A 674 -29.12 21.69 -8.39
C LYS A 674 -27.76 21.07 -8.75
N ALA A 675 -26.64 21.70 -8.38
CA ALA A 675 -25.29 21.20 -8.66
C ALA A 675 -25.06 19.82 -8.02
N PHE A 676 -25.58 19.59 -6.81
CA PHE A 676 -25.52 18.29 -6.13
C PHE A 676 -26.68 17.35 -6.45
N SER A 677 -27.57 17.69 -7.37
CA SER A 677 -28.71 16.86 -7.77
C SER A 677 -29.66 16.49 -6.60
N VAL A 678 -29.80 17.37 -5.61
CA VAL A 678 -30.76 17.20 -4.51
C VAL A 678 -32.12 17.65 -4.97
N PRO A 679 -33.14 16.74 -5.06
CA PRO A 679 -34.41 17.02 -5.76
C PRO A 679 -35.35 17.97 -5.00
N GLN A 680 -35.25 18.07 -3.67
CA GLN A 680 -36.14 18.86 -2.83
C GLN A 680 -35.37 19.79 -1.90
N ALA A 681 -36.13 20.67 -1.17
CA ALA A 681 -35.54 21.59 -0.24
C ALA A 681 -34.70 20.85 0.83
N ALA A 682 -33.57 21.39 1.14
CA ALA A 682 -32.66 20.88 2.15
C ALA A 682 -32.17 22.02 3.04
N TYR A 683 -32.03 21.73 4.31
CA TYR A 683 -31.61 22.67 5.35
C TYR A 683 -30.42 22.06 6.07
N ALA A 684 -29.35 22.81 6.24
CA ALA A 684 -28.12 22.26 6.83
C ALA A 684 -27.49 23.23 7.85
N ALA A 685 -26.81 22.65 8.82
CA ALA A 685 -26.00 23.34 9.80
C ALA A 685 -24.61 22.71 9.88
N GLU A 686 -23.59 23.52 10.14
CA GLU A 686 -22.22 23.09 10.42
C GLU A 686 -21.70 23.81 11.66
N LEU A 687 -21.35 23.07 12.72
CA LEU A 687 -20.97 23.60 14.04
C LEU A 687 -19.58 23.09 14.42
N ASN A 688 -18.77 23.95 15.07
CA ASN A 688 -17.43 23.56 15.52
C ASN A 688 -17.50 22.83 16.87
N MET A 689 -17.13 21.55 16.89
CA MET A 689 -17.21 20.68 18.05
C MET A 689 -16.31 21.14 19.21
N LYS A 690 -15.09 21.61 18.91
CA LYS A 690 -14.17 22.11 19.94
C LYS A 690 -14.72 23.34 20.67
N LYS A 691 -15.29 24.29 19.92
CA LYS A 691 -15.90 25.49 20.50
C LYS A 691 -17.13 25.16 21.34
N LEU A 692 -17.96 24.21 20.88
CA LEU A 692 -19.10 23.71 21.67
C LEU A 692 -18.62 23.06 22.96
N PHE A 693 -17.59 22.22 22.90
CA PHE A 693 -16.97 21.57 24.04
C PHE A 693 -16.47 22.60 25.06
N ASP A 694 -15.73 23.61 24.62
CA ASP A 694 -15.14 24.64 25.50
C ASP A 694 -16.18 25.56 26.15
N ARG A 695 -17.35 25.74 25.55
CA ARG A 695 -18.41 26.61 26.02
C ARG A 695 -19.52 25.89 26.83
N ARG A 696 -19.55 24.55 26.80
CA ARG A 696 -20.56 23.78 27.53
C ARG A 696 -20.53 24.04 29.04
N VAL A 697 -21.65 23.83 29.66
CA VAL A 697 -21.75 23.85 31.11
C VAL A 697 -21.57 22.44 31.66
N GLU A 698 -20.44 22.19 32.29
CA GLU A 698 -20.11 20.85 32.82
C GLU A 698 -21.02 20.44 34.00
N ASN A 699 -21.29 21.35 34.86
CA ASN A 699 -22.06 21.09 36.07
C ASN A 699 -23.38 21.86 36.07
N LYS A 700 -24.47 21.16 35.82
CA LYS A 700 -25.82 21.74 35.94
C LYS A 700 -26.20 21.85 37.40
N THR A 701 -26.55 23.06 37.84
CA THR A 701 -27.01 23.33 39.20
C THR A 701 -28.51 23.23 39.26
N TYR A 702 -29.02 22.61 40.35
CA TYR A 702 -30.44 22.57 40.62
C TYR A 702 -30.96 23.95 40.97
N LYS A 703 -32.05 24.39 40.33
CA LYS A 703 -32.87 25.52 40.77
C LYS A 703 -34.16 25.00 41.38
N ALA A 704 -34.51 25.49 42.57
CA ALA A 704 -35.76 25.14 43.22
C ALA A 704 -36.96 25.54 42.34
N LEU A 705 -37.98 24.69 42.32
CA LEU A 705 -39.24 25.02 41.62
C LEU A 705 -39.84 26.28 42.21
N PRO A 706 -40.39 27.19 41.38
CA PRO A 706 -41.07 28.37 41.80
C PRO A 706 -42.24 28.04 42.74
N LYS A 707 -42.41 28.81 43.87
CA LYS A 707 -43.47 28.62 44.78
C LYS A 707 -44.77 29.34 44.37
N TYR A 708 -44.65 30.38 43.56
CA TYR A 708 -45.77 31.26 43.19
C TYR A 708 -46.08 31.07 41.69
N PRO A 709 -47.37 31.23 41.26
CA PRO A 709 -47.79 30.92 39.90
C PRO A 709 -47.25 31.94 38.90
N LEU A 710 -47.04 31.45 37.66
CA LEU A 710 -46.76 32.26 36.51
C LEU A 710 -48.02 32.92 35.99
N VAL A 711 -47.90 34.15 35.48
CA VAL A 711 -49.01 34.87 34.84
C VAL A 711 -48.63 35.13 33.37
N PRO A 712 -49.31 34.46 32.39
CA PRO A 712 -49.08 34.71 30.95
C PRO A 712 -49.71 36.05 30.53
N ARG A 713 -49.03 36.70 29.56
CA ARG A 713 -49.51 37.93 28.93
C ARG A 713 -49.06 37.93 27.46
N ASP A 714 -49.93 38.49 26.63
CA ASP A 714 -49.63 38.67 25.22
C ASP A 714 -49.41 40.14 24.90
N ILE A 715 -48.50 40.40 23.96
CA ILE A 715 -48.30 41.75 23.46
C ILE A 715 -48.07 41.67 21.95
N ALA A 716 -48.81 42.47 21.17
CA ALA A 716 -48.66 42.64 19.75
C ALA A 716 -48.07 44.03 19.48
N VAL A 717 -46.97 44.08 18.75
CA VAL A 717 -46.23 45.32 18.42
C VAL A 717 -46.06 45.44 16.91
N VAL A 718 -46.20 46.67 16.42
CA VAL A 718 -45.94 47.06 15.06
C VAL A 718 -44.55 47.67 14.99
N VAL A 719 -43.68 47.04 14.22
CA VAL A 719 -42.26 47.43 14.02
C VAL A 719 -41.93 47.58 12.55
N ASP A 720 -40.80 48.24 12.26
CA ASP A 720 -40.29 48.32 10.91
C ASP A 720 -39.92 46.93 10.36
N GLU A 721 -40.04 46.69 9.06
CA GLU A 721 -39.86 45.37 8.43
C GLU A 721 -38.50 44.76 8.71
N ASN A 722 -37.45 45.57 8.84
CA ASN A 722 -36.07 45.12 9.13
C ASN A 722 -35.79 44.72 10.58
N VAL A 723 -36.70 45.08 11.53
CA VAL A 723 -36.53 44.70 12.93
C VAL A 723 -36.73 43.21 13.11
N THR A 724 -35.74 42.54 13.69
CA THR A 724 -35.78 41.08 13.90
C THR A 724 -36.53 40.71 15.18
N SER A 725 -37.07 39.49 15.25
CA SER A 725 -37.69 38.95 16.48
C SER A 725 -36.71 38.93 17.66
N ALA A 726 -35.44 38.63 17.39
CA ALA A 726 -34.40 38.62 18.42
C ALA A 726 -34.21 40.00 19.07
N GLU A 727 -34.25 41.07 18.28
CA GLU A 727 -34.16 42.44 18.81
C GLU A 727 -35.36 42.78 19.70
N VAL A 728 -36.55 42.37 19.29
CA VAL A 728 -37.76 42.59 20.09
C VAL A 728 -37.68 41.79 21.40
N VAL A 729 -37.35 40.50 21.35
CA VAL A 729 -37.17 39.62 22.52
C VAL A 729 -36.13 40.21 23.49
N LYS A 730 -34.99 40.67 22.94
CA LYS A 730 -33.91 41.27 23.73
C LYS A 730 -34.37 42.54 24.46
N VAL A 731 -35.15 43.40 23.79
CA VAL A 731 -35.71 44.60 24.42
C VAL A 731 -36.73 44.26 25.51
N ILE A 732 -37.58 43.25 25.26
CA ILE A 732 -38.55 42.76 26.26
C ILE A 732 -37.79 42.24 27.49
N GLN A 733 -36.83 41.35 27.31
CA GLN A 733 -36.03 40.76 28.40
C GLN A 733 -35.21 41.77 29.19
N GLN A 734 -34.71 42.82 28.54
CA GLN A 734 -33.92 43.89 29.17
C GLN A 734 -34.76 45.04 29.69
N SER A 735 -36.09 44.93 29.63
CA SER A 735 -36.96 45.97 30.15
C SER A 735 -36.85 46.08 31.68
N PRO A 736 -36.85 47.30 32.25
CA PRO A 736 -36.70 47.52 33.69
C PRO A 736 -37.99 47.16 34.43
N VAL A 737 -38.30 45.88 34.52
CA VAL A 737 -39.46 45.34 35.25
C VAL A 737 -39.12 44.98 36.70
N LYS A 738 -40.02 45.09 37.61
CA LYS A 738 -39.86 44.70 39.01
C LYS A 738 -40.23 43.23 39.32
N VAL A 739 -40.57 42.51 38.26
CA VAL A 739 -40.99 41.08 38.30
C VAL A 739 -39.99 40.23 37.49
N ILE A 740 -39.99 38.97 37.75
CA ILE A 740 -39.20 38.02 36.89
C ILE A 740 -39.99 37.83 35.62
N LEU A 741 -39.35 38.14 34.53
CA LEU A 741 -39.82 37.91 33.19
C LEU A 741 -39.25 36.56 32.68
N GLU A 742 -40.11 35.67 32.29
CA GLU A 742 -39.74 34.35 31.76
C GLU A 742 -40.45 34.12 30.43
N ASN A 743 -39.88 33.24 29.59
CA ASN A 743 -40.47 32.65 28.42
C ASN A 743 -41.12 33.64 27.45
N VAL A 744 -40.30 34.40 26.73
CA VAL A 744 -40.79 35.32 25.68
C VAL A 744 -40.83 34.57 24.37
N GLU A 745 -41.99 34.28 23.82
CA GLU A 745 -42.22 33.50 22.61
C GLU A 745 -43.00 34.27 21.57
N LEU A 746 -42.48 34.31 20.35
CA LEU A 746 -43.17 34.85 19.18
C LEU A 746 -44.16 33.78 18.62
N PHE A 747 -45.43 34.12 18.58
CA PHE A 747 -46.48 33.20 18.09
C PHE A 747 -47.17 33.65 16.79
N ASP A 748 -47.05 34.95 16.42
CA ASP A 748 -47.64 35.44 15.17
C ASP A 748 -46.80 36.57 14.55
N VAL A 749 -46.71 36.59 13.23
CA VAL A 749 -46.18 37.67 12.40
C VAL A 749 -47.16 38.02 11.33
N TYR A 750 -47.81 39.13 11.46
CA TYR A 750 -48.84 39.57 10.51
C TYR A 750 -48.40 40.72 9.60
N ARG A 751 -48.68 40.59 8.36
CA ARG A 751 -48.53 41.60 7.29
C ARG A 751 -49.81 41.67 6.51
N GLY A 752 -50.47 42.81 6.49
CA GLY A 752 -51.72 42.94 5.79
C GLY A 752 -52.52 44.17 6.16
N PRO A 753 -53.77 44.23 5.85
CA PRO A 753 -54.65 45.37 6.15
C PRO A 753 -54.55 45.79 7.60
N GLY A 754 -54.42 47.08 7.85
CA GLY A 754 -54.27 47.65 9.17
C GLY A 754 -52.85 47.82 9.68
N ILE A 755 -51.83 47.36 8.93
CA ILE A 755 -50.42 47.60 9.22
C ILE A 755 -49.86 48.61 8.20
N PRO A 756 -49.12 49.66 8.64
CA PRO A 756 -48.55 50.63 7.72
C PRO A 756 -47.57 49.96 6.73
N GLU A 757 -47.41 50.55 5.54
CA GLU A 757 -46.44 50.08 4.55
C GLU A 757 -45.01 50.16 5.09
N GLY A 758 -44.18 49.13 4.83
CA GLY A 758 -42.83 49.01 5.40
C GLY A 758 -42.75 48.53 6.86
N LYS A 759 -43.88 48.17 7.46
CA LYS A 759 -43.98 47.61 8.82
C LYS A 759 -44.61 46.22 8.85
N LYS A 760 -44.39 45.50 9.99
CA LYS A 760 -45.01 44.25 10.36
C LYS A 760 -45.51 44.28 11.78
N SER A 761 -46.51 43.49 12.08
CA SER A 761 -46.97 43.23 13.44
C SER A 761 -46.39 41.93 13.96
N MET A 762 -45.84 41.92 15.14
CA MET A 762 -45.24 40.72 15.79
C MET A 762 -45.94 40.55 17.14
N ALA A 763 -46.51 39.35 17.37
CA ALA A 763 -47.21 39.03 18.62
C ALA A 763 -46.41 38.06 19.45
N TYR A 764 -46.18 38.44 20.72
CA TYR A 764 -45.38 37.66 21.66
C TYR A 764 -46.24 37.30 22.88
N SER A 765 -46.08 36.04 23.33
CA SER A 765 -46.51 35.61 24.65
C SER A 765 -45.29 35.66 25.60
N TYR A 766 -45.48 36.22 26.78
CA TYR A 766 -44.47 36.21 27.84
C TYR A 766 -45.08 35.92 29.20
N THR A 767 -44.29 35.36 30.10
CA THR A 767 -44.75 35.04 31.44
C THR A 767 -44.02 35.87 32.51
N VAL A 768 -44.75 36.31 33.51
CA VAL A 768 -44.20 37.05 34.65
C VAL A 768 -44.54 36.35 35.97
N ARG A 769 -43.66 36.49 36.97
CA ARG A 769 -43.86 36.01 38.32
C ARG A 769 -43.05 36.82 39.35
N ALA A 770 -43.34 36.63 40.63
CA ALA A 770 -42.49 37.08 41.73
C ALA A 770 -41.90 35.89 42.52
N GLU A 771 -40.75 36.06 43.13
CA GLU A 771 -40.10 35.02 43.97
C GLU A 771 -40.76 34.88 45.37
N ASP A 772 -41.34 35.97 45.88
CA ASP A 772 -41.77 36.14 47.29
C ASP A 772 -43.29 36.19 47.52
N ARG A 773 -44.09 36.42 46.43
CA ARG A 773 -45.54 36.54 46.50
C ARG A 773 -46.27 36.22 45.20
N THR A 774 -47.60 36.13 45.28
CA THR A 774 -48.43 36.11 44.04
C THR A 774 -48.49 37.56 43.51
N LEU A 775 -48.40 37.71 42.18
CA LEU A 775 -48.46 39.00 41.49
C LEU A 775 -49.84 39.64 41.65
N THR A 776 -49.86 40.97 41.86
CA THR A 776 -51.09 41.80 41.80
C THR A 776 -51.29 42.37 40.40
N ASP A 777 -52.52 42.87 40.10
CA ASP A 777 -52.79 43.49 38.79
C ASP A 777 -51.95 44.74 38.57
N GLU A 778 -51.52 45.42 39.60
CA GLU A 778 -50.59 46.57 39.55
C GLU A 778 -49.20 46.15 39.16
N ASP A 779 -48.69 45.03 39.67
CA ASP A 779 -47.40 44.50 39.35
C ASP A 779 -47.39 44.15 37.85
N ILE A 780 -48.41 43.46 37.33
CA ILE A 780 -48.55 43.02 35.94
C ILE A 780 -48.68 44.22 35.01
N SER A 781 -49.53 45.19 35.35
CA SER A 781 -49.71 46.40 34.54
C SER A 781 -48.45 47.26 34.54
N GLY A 782 -47.72 47.31 35.63
CA GLY A 782 -46.45 47.99 35.77
C GLY A 782 -45.38 47.37 34.85
N ALA A 783 -45.29 46.02 34.80
CA ALA A 783 -44.39 45.30 33.94
C ALA A 783 -44.71 45.53 32.44
N MET A 784 -46.00 45.41 32.10
CA MET A 784 -46.45 45.64 30.72
C MET A 784 -46.13 47.07 30.25
N ASN A 785 -46.41 48.09 31.04
CA ASN A 785 -46.13 49.49 30.75
C ASN A 785 -44.61 49.77 30.59
N ALA A 786 -43.78 49.06 31.39
CA ALA A 786 -42.30 49.16 31.24
C ALA A 786 -41.80 48.55 29.94
N ILE A 787 -42.32 47.36 29.59
CA ILE A 787 -41.98 46.65 28.32
C ILE A 787 -42.40 47.56 27.13
N VAL A 788 -43.65 48.07 27.11
CA VAL A 788 -44.15 48.93 26.00
C VAL A 788 -43.27 50.17 25.85
N ARG A 789 -42.91 50.79 26.97
CA ARG A 789 -42.03 52.01 26.94
C ARG A 789 -40.63 51.65 26.36
N SER A 790 -40.09 50.54 26.76
CA SER A 790 -38.79 50.10 26.27
C SER A 790 -38.81 49.76 24.75
N LEU A 791 -39.86 49.11 24.28
CA LEU A 791 -40.07 48.77 22.85
C LEU A 791 -40.25 50.04 22.02
N LYS A 792 -41.04 51.02 22.53
CA LYS A 792 -41.20 52.32 21.85
C LYS A 792 -39.90 53.09 21.79
N ALA A 793 -39.16 53.16 22.88
CA ALA A 793 -37.95 53.96 22.99
C ALA A 793 -36.78 53.38 22.14
N ARG A 794 -36.65 52.05 22.07
CA ARG A 794 -35.50 51.38 21.43
C ARG A 794 -35.76 50.99 19.99
N LEU A 795 -37.00 50.58 19.67
CA LEU A 795 -37.34 50.03 18.34
C LEU A 795 -38.45 50.87 17.63
N ASN A 796 -38.82 51.97 18.19
CA ASN A 796 -39.92 52.80 17.71
C ASN A 796 -41.24 52.00 17.47
N ALA A 797 -41.40 50.94 18.27
CA ALA A 797 -42.51 50.02 18.16
C ALA A 797 -43.81 50.61 18.72
N ASP A 798 -44.93 50.44 18.00
CA ASP A 798 -46.26 50.81 18.46
C ASP A 798 -47.07 49.57 18.83
N LEU A 799 -47.89 49.67 19.89
CA LEU A 799 -48.86 48.61 20.19
C LEU A 799 -49.85 48.48 19.05
N ARG A 800 -50.13 47.26 18.67
CA ARG A 800 -51.23 46.98 17.77
C ARG A 800 -52.54 47.13 18.54
N ALA A 801 -53.43 48.03 18.11
CA ALA A 801 -54.71 48.28 18.71
C ALA A 801 -55.64 47.08 18.54
#